data_cab9bf2f9057034a3c8c9bdbed60ed62
#
_entry.id   cab9bf2f9057034a3c8c9bdbed60ed62
#
_cell.length_a   1.000
_cell.length_b   1.000
_cell.length_c   1.000
_cell.angle_alpha   90.00
_cell.angle_beta   90.00
_cell.angle_gamma   90.00
#
_symmetry.space_group_name_H-M   'P 1'
#
loop_
_entity.id
_entity.type
_entity.pdbx_description
1 polymer ?
#
loop_
_entity_poly.entity_id
_entity_poly.type
_entity_poly.pdbx_seq_one_letter_code
_entity_poly.pdbx_strand_id
1 'polypeptide(L)'
;MGPYEILSPLGAGGMGEVYRARDTKLNRDVALKVLPAAMASDVERMARFQREAQVLASLNHPNIAAIYGLEESSGIRALVIELVEGPTLAERIGGVETHVGPTAGRLPGAPLQIDECLHIAKQIAEALEYAHERGIVHRDLKPANIKTTPEGVVKILDFGLAKALEGERASSDVSSSPTISRLATQAGIILGTAAYMSPEQAKGKSADRRADIWALGCVLFEMLSGKRLFDGETTTDVLAAVVMKEPDWTNLPVTTPPGIRNLLRRCLQKDAKQRLRDIGEARIVIGETLSAPPEAGAVREPPLQRSIGRRAANWAAVVFLLLVAGAAGMWIESRRAPPPPRWSGDLLAGPTIAFWPRVSPDNRLVAFQAMVDDLTQVALTDAASGNWTVLTHDRSHGPVSNLSWSQDNSKIYFDRFNPQPAGIYSIPALGGEERFLLANAASPEPLPDGSLLIVRVDPDRRNQVYHFWPDNGRLQALSAWVDLNPSPALRVFPGGDEAAFFGSVQGTGTDNSPHLYSLEIATGRTRRLAPELPIVQSAQIFPLAVTLDGRSFLIDLPSGNLHRIVAIPRSGRGPVQTLMTLTSAAWSLDPAPDGSFYVDQIERPLETLRLSASGGTPEVLADAEAYPYPAWAASPVEFPDGRFLLPTLISGRPRLLLGVPGGNFSPLLETREETGAPTTRVGSGEVALMVGSPPARALAIASVKEGRIIRRFEATEGKDIAALAASPDGESLYYVSSGTVWSIPSKGGTPRKICAGDGMAVDPNGRDLIVNLNEQEHVRLLRVPLSGGPQQEILVRSDVPLGPYPVGPSAVNTDGKAVVETAPLDSWFFRLAVLDLATGELRRIPFNYSGDIELTGWASDGRILATAIPMRAHIWRFRPAP
;
A
#
# COMPACT_ATOMS: atom_id res chain seq x y z
N MET A 1 -45.69 -6.62 9.60
CA MET A 1 -44.92 -5.58 8.87
C MET A 1 -45.66 -5.30 7.58
N GLY A 2 -46.34 -4.13 7.49
CA GLY A 2 -47.30 -3.87 6.41
C GLY A 2 -48.31 -5.00 6.24
N PRO A 3 -48.57 -5.50 5.01
CA PRO A 3 -49.48 -6.60 4.76
C PRO A 3 -48.84 -7.97 5.00
N TYR A 4 -47.65 -8.07 5.60
CA TYR A 4 -46.92 -9.31 5.80
C TYR A 4 -46.99 -9.74 7.28
N GLU A 5 -47.48 -10.94 7.55
CA GLU A 5 -47.46 -11.59 8.83
C GLU A 5 -46.21 -12.48 8.95
N ILE A 6 -45.35 -12.19 9.96
CA ILE A 6 -44.11 -12.94 10.19
C ILE A 6 -44.48 -14.30 10.82
N LEU A 7 -44.06 -15.38 10.19
CA LEU A 7 -44.33 -16.74 10.62
C LEU A 7 -43.17 -17.37 11.41
N SER A 8 -41.96 -17.28 10.89
CA SER A 8 -40.75 -17.84 11.52
C SER A 8 -39.47 -17.19 10.98
N PRO A 9 -38.38 -17.19 11.78
CA PRO A 9 -37.05 -16.82 11.25
C PRO A 9 -36.56 -17.90 10.29
N LEU A 10 -35.91 -17.50 9.21
CA LEU A 10 -35.21 -18.35 8.23
C LEU A 10 -33.70 -18.29 8.37
N GLY A 11 -33.16 -17.19 8.87
CA GLY A 11 -31.73 -17.01 9.09
C GLY A 11 -31.39 -15.59 9.47
N ALA A 12 -30.18 -15.39 10.01
CA ALA A 12 -29.60 -14.09 10.31
C ALA A 12 -28.18 -14.02 9.75
N GLY A 13 -27.78 -12.88 9.18
CA GLY A 13 -26.46 -12.70 8.60
C GLY A 13 -26.01 -11.25 8.59
N GLY A 14 -24.82 -10.98 8.07
CA GLY A 14 -24.24 -9.63 8.00
C GLY A 14 -25.06 -8.58 7.23
N MET A 15 -26.04 -9.04 6.43
CA MET A 15 -26.93 -8.17 5.63
C MET A 15 -28.36 -8.09 6.19
N GLY A 16 -28.57 -8.53 7.45
CA GLY A 16 -29.87 -8.48 8.12
C GLY A 16 -30.44 -9.85 8.45
N GLU A 17 -31.66 -9.84 8.96
CA GLU A 17 -32.43 -11.04 9.34
C GLU A 17 -33.43 -11.38 8.25
N VAL A 18 -33.63 -12.69 7.98
CA VAL A 18 -34.57 -13.16 6.97
C VAL A 18 -35.66 -13.94 7.68
N TYR A 19 -36.90 -13.62 7.41
CA TYR A 19 -38.09 -14.25 7.99
C TYR A 19 -38.98 -14.86 6.91
N ARG A 20 -39.60 -16.01 7.21
CA ARG A 20 -40.76 -16.49 6.49
C ARG A 20 -41.95 -15.63 6.88
N ALA A 21 -42.71 -15.13 5.94
CA ALA A 21 -43.89 -14.34 6.21
C ALA A 21 -45.01 -14.71 5.22
N ARG A 22 -46.24 -14.45 5.63
CA ARG A 22 -47.44 -14.61 4.82
C ARG A 22 -47.85 -13.23 4.27
N ASP A 23 -47.91 -13.11 2.95
CA ASP A 23 -48.58 -12.01 2.29
C ASP A 23 -50.08 -12.16 2.43
N THR A 24 -50.68 -11.37 3.34
CA THR A 24 -52.10 -11.48 3.66
C THR A 24 -53.04 -10.97 2.56
N LYS A 25 -52.53 -10.18 1.59
CA LYS A 25 -53.28 -9.69 0.44
C LYS A 25 -53.31 -10.69 -0.69
N LEU A 26 -52.20 -11.38 -0.95
CA LEU A 26 -52.04 -12.32 -2.06
C LEU A 26 -52.10 -13.77 -1.60
N ASN A 27 -52.22 -14.03 -0.30
CA ASN A 27 -52.31 -15.34 0.37
C ASN A 27 -51.19 -16.30 -0.07
N ARG A 28 -49.96 -15.83 -0.09
CA ARG A 28 -48.77 -16.62 -0.42
C ARG A 28 -47.68 -16.41 0.61
N ASP A 29 -46.79 -17.39 0.77
CA ASP A 29 -45.60 -17.26 1.60
C ASP A 29 -44.48 -16.54 0.85
N VAL A 30 -43.77 -15.69 1.54
CA VAL A 30 -42.64 -14.90 1.05
C VAL A 30 -41.47 -14.94 2.04
N ALA A 31 -40.28 -14.58 1.58
CA ALA A 31 -39.15 -14.27 2.45
C ALA A 31 -39.03 -12.76 2.64
N LEU A 32 -38.98 -12.28 3.88
CA LEU A 32 -38.77 -10.90 4.24
C LEU A 32 -37.33 -10.75 4.74
N LYS A 33 -36.52 -10.05 4.00
CA LYS A 33 -35.13 -9.71 4.42
C LYS A 33 -35.14 -8.32 5.03
N VAL A 34 -35.06 -8.25 6.37
CA VAL A 34 -35.07 -7.01 7.16
C VAL A 34 -33.69 -6.38 7.11
N LEU A 35 -33.64 -5.10 6.74
CA LEU A 35 -32.38 -4.36 6.65
C LEU A 35 -31.92 -3.86 8.03
N PRO A 36 -30.60 -3.86 8.35
CA PRO A 36 -30.08 -3.37 9.60
C PRO A 36 -30.45 -1.90 9.84
N ALA A 37 -30.81 -1.54 11.09
CA ALA A 37 -31.24 -0.20 11.47
C ALA A 37 -30.20 0.90 11.15
N ALA A 38 -28.90 0.60 11.24
CA ALA A 38 -27.82 1.49 10.85
C ALA A 38 -27.81 1.85 9.36
N MET A 39 -28.46 1.06 8.51
CA MET A 39 -28.60 1.32 7.07
C MET A 39 -29.88 2.06 6.75
N ALA A 40 -30.95 1.83 7.53
CA ALA A 40 -32.23 2.48 7.34
C ALA A 40 -32.22 4.00 7.64
N SER A 41 -31.20 4.49 8.38
CA SER A 41 -31.04 5.89 8.76
C SER A 41 -30.30 6.76 7.72
N ASP A 42 -29.62 6.15 6.73
CA ASP A 42 -28.87 6.87 5.69
C ASP A 42 -29.71 7.06 4.43
N VAL A 43 -30.20 8.29 4.22
CA VAL A 43 -31.13 8.64 3.12
C VAL A 43 -30.52 8.40 1.72
N GLU A 44 -29.25 8.69 1.54
CA GLU A 44 -28.57 8.49 0.25
C GLU A 44 -28.33 7.01 -0.06
N ARG A 45 -27.96 6.22 0.93
CA ARG A 45 -27.79 4.77 0.78
C ARG A 45 -29.13 4.11 0.47
N MET A 46 -30.17 4.57 1.09
CA MET A 46 -31.51 4.06 0.84
C MET A 46 -32.05 4.39 -0.55
N ALA A 47 -31.83 5.60 -1.05
CA ALA A 47 -32.23 5.96 -2.42
C ALA A 47 -31.47 5.16 -3.49
N ARG A 48 -30.20 4.78 -3.22
CA ARG A 48 -29.42 3.89 -4.07
C ARG A 48 -29.92 2.45 -3.98
N PHE A 49 -30.11 1.94 -2.79
CA PHE A 49 -30.65 0.60 -2.56
C PHE A 49 -32.02 0.41 -3.25
N GLN A 50 -32.90 1.39 -3.15
CA GLN A 50 -34.19 1.38 -3.82
C GLN A 50 -34.06 1.29 -5.35
N ARG A 51 -33.15 2.07 -5.95
CA ARG A 51 -32.88 2.03 -7.40
C ARG A 51 -32.31 0.68 -7.83
N GLU A 52 -31.35 0.13 -7.10
CA GLU A 52 -30.78 -1.19 -7.40
C GLU A 52 -31.80 -2.31 -7.19
N ALA A 53 -32.61 -2.26 -6.13
CA ALA A 53 -33.69 -3.20 -5.91
C ALA A 53 -34.75 -3.16 -7.06
N GLN A 54 -35.05 -2.00 -7.61
CA GLN A 54 -35.92 -1.85 -8.79
C GLN A 54 -35.31 -2.49 -10.05
N VAL A 55 -33.99 -2.31 -10.27
CA VAL A 55 -33.29 -2.96 -11.38
C VAL A 55 -33.29 -4.48 -11.22
N LEU A 56 -33.03 -4.97 -10.02
CA LEU A 56 -33.04 -6.41 -9.72
C LEU A 56 -34.45 -7.02 -9.79
N ALA A 57 -35.49 -6.28 -9.41
CA ALA A 57 -36.89 -6.71 -9.54
C ALA A 57 -37.33 -6.87 -11.01
N SER A 58 -36.59 -6.32 -11.99
CA SER A 58 -36.84 -6.54 -13.41
C SER A 58 -36.37 -7.91 -13.93
N LEU A 59 -35.55 -8.64 -13.15
CA LEU A 59 -35.10 -9.98 -13.49
C LEU A 59 -36.25 -10.98 -13.27
N ASN A 60 -36.69 -11.60 -14.38
CA ASN A 60 -37.70 -12.68 -14.35
C ASN A 60 -37.13 -13.90 -15.08
N HIS A 61 -36.61 -14.86 -14.31
CA HIS A 61 -35.98 -16.07 -14.85
C HIS A 61 -36.25 -17.26 -13.89
N PRO A 62 -36.53 -18.47 -14.43
CA PRO A 62 -36.87 -19.62 -13.58
C PRO A 62 -35.78 -19.95 -12.52
N ASN A 63 -34.51 -19.64 -12.79
CA ASN A 63 -33.38 -19.94 -11.91
C ASN A 63 -32.91 -18.72 -11.09
N ILE A 64 -33.69 -17.64 -11.03
CA ILE A 64 -33.41 -16.45 -10.18
C ILE A 64 -34.59 -16.27 -9.23
N ALA A 65 -34.34 -16.06 -7.95
CA ALA A 65 -35.38 -15.73 -6.98
C ALA A 65 -35.94 -14.33 -7.25
N ALA A 66 -37.26 -14.23 -7.43
CA ALA A 66 -37.93 -12.99 -7.77
C ALA A 66 -37.97 -12.03 -6.56
N ILE A 67 -37.74 -10.74 -6.82
CA ILE A 67 -37.99 -9.67 -5.85
C ILE A 67 -39.40 -9.16 -6.09
N TYR A 68 -40.24 -9.21 -5.06
CA TYR A 68 -41.65 -8.79 -5.14
C TYR A 68 -41.85 -7.32 -4.76
N GLY A 69 -40.95 -6.76 -3.96
CA GLY A 69 -41.03 -5.35 -3.57
C GLY A 69 -40.19 -4.99 -2.36
N LEU A 70 -40.30 -3.74 -1.99
CA LEU A 70 -39.71 -3.16 -0.77
C LEU A 70 -40.83 -2.68 0.13
N GLU A 71 -40.81 -3.07 1.39
CA GLU A 71 -41.83 -2.69 2.38
C GLU A 71 -41.20 -1.85 3.50
N GLU A 72 -41.92 -0.81 3.93
CA GLU A 72 -41.54 0.02 5.05
C GLU A 72 -42.67 0.10 6.07
N SER A 73 -42.42 -0.24 7.32
CA SER A 73 -43.37 -0.16 8.41
C SER A 73 -42.69 0.16 9.73
N SER A 74 -43.17 1.22 10.40
CA SER A 74 -42.64 1.65 11.72
C SER A 74 -41.14 1.92 11.74
N GLY A 75 -40.58 2.46 10.64
CA GLY A 75 -39.14 2.72 10.51
C GLY A 75 -38.27 1.48 10.20
N ILE A 76 -38.86 0.31 10.11
CA ILE A 76 -38.19 -0.94 9.70
C ILE A 76 -38.45 -1.12 8.20
N ARG A 77 -37.39 -1.45 7.45
CA ARG A 77 -37.46 -1.70 6.01
C ARG A 77 -37.05 -3.14 5.69
N ALA A 78 -37.80 -3.76 4.80
CA ALA A 78 -37.53 -5.14 4.37
C ALA A 78 -37.72 -5.30 2.86
N LEU A 79 -36.87 -6.14 2.26
CA LEU A 79 -37.03 -6.61 0.90
C LEU A 79 -37.92 -7.85 0.90
N VAL A 80 -38.95 -7.84 0.07
CA VAL A 80 -39.90 -8.96 -0.12
C VAL A 80 -39.43 -9.81 -1.28
N ILE A 81 -39.08 -11.07 -1.02
CA ILE A 81 -38.45 -11.96 -1.99
C ILE A 81 -39.24 -13.27 -2.10
N GLU A 82 -39.13 -13.95 -3.22
CA GLU A 82 -39.62 -15.30 -3.41
C GLU A 82 -39.13 -16.25 -2.28
N LEU A 83 -40.01 -16.91 -1.61
CA LEU A 83 -39.65 -17.97 -0.67
C LEU A 83 -39.30 -19.24 -1.47
N VAL A 84 -38.02 -19.56 -1.50
CA VAL A 84 -37.53 -20.78 -2.16
C VAL A 84 -37.43 -21.90 -1.14
N GLU A 85 -38.22 -22.94 -1.30
CA GLU A 85 -38.14 -24.14 -0.47
C GLU A 85 -37.00 -25.06 -0.93
N GLY A 86 -36.41 -25.80 0.01
CA GLY A 86 -35.31 -26.74 -0.23
C GLY A 86 -33.97 -26.25 0.35
N PRO A 87 -32.99 -27.18 0.39
CA PRO A 87 -31.66 -26.88 0.96
C PRO A 87 -30.83 -25.96 0.08
N THR A 88 -29.91 -25.25 0.71
CA THR A 88 -28.84 -24.55 0.00
C THR A 88 -27.85 -25.55 -0.61
N LEU A 89 -27.15 -25.13 -1.64
CA LEU A 89 -26.08 -25.95 -2.24
C LEU A 89 -24.95 -26.20 -1.22
N ALA A 90 -24.71 -25.25 -0.30
CA ALA A 90 -23.75 -25.41 0.79
C ALA A 90 -24.14 -26.56 1.73
N GLU A 91 -25.40 -26.65 2.11
CA GLU A 91 -25.94 -27.77 2.93
C GLU A 91 -25.83 -29.09 2.19
N ARG A 92 -26.09 -29.11 0.88
CA ARG A 92 -25.97 -30.32 0.05
C ARG A 92 -24.55 -30.83 -0.09
N ILE A 93 -23.56 -29.93 -0.23
CA ILE A 93 -22.12 -30.27 -0.29
C ILE A 93 -21.60 -30.65 1.09
N GLY A 94 -21.96 -29.88 2.13
CA GLY A 94 -21.50 -30.07 3.52
C GLY A 94 -22.09 -31.26 4.29
N GLY A 95 -23.14 -31.91 3.78
CA GLY A 95 -23.74 -33.10 4.38
C GLY A 95 -24.46 -32.87 5.72
N VAL A 96 -24.98 -31.66 5.98
CA VAL A 96 -25.79 -31.37 7.17
C VAL A 96 -27.20 -31.96 7.00
N GLU A 97 -27.56 -32.94 7.84
CA GLU A 97 -28.92 -33.51 7.90
C GLU A 97 -29.92 -32.45 8.37
N THR A 98 -30.85 -32.06 7.52
CA THR A 98 -32.10 -31.47 7.96
C THR A 98 -33.10 -32.62 8.11
N HIS A 99 -33.61 -32.83 9.34
CA HIS A 99 -34.63 -33.78 9.64
C HIS A 99 -35.94 -33.45 8.93
N VAL A 100 -36.19 -34.03 7.75
CA VAL A 100 -37.53 -34.41 7.26
C VAL A 100 -37.38 -35.36 6.07
N GLY A 101 -37.68 -36.67 6.25
CA GLY A 101 -37.99 -37.63 5.21
C GLY A 101 -36.92 -38.73 4.92
N PRO A 102 -37.34 -39.97 4.61
CA PRO A 102 -36.44 -41.12 4.49
C PRO A 102 -35.84 -41.20 3.07
N THR A 103 -34.69 -40.65 2.88
CA THR A 103 -33.81 -41.01 1.75
C THR A 103 -32.41 -41.32 2.26
N ALA A 104 -31.87 -42.42 1.77
CA ALA A 104 -30.66 -43.10 2.19
C ALA A 104 -29.48 -42.16 2.53
N GLY A 105 -28.88 -42.43 3.71
CA GLY A 105 -27.79 -41.68 4.31
C GLY A 105 -26.58 -41.48 3.39
N ARG A 106 -26.23 -40.25 3.23
CA ARG A 106 -24.97 -39.80 2.58
C ARG A 106 -23.98 -39.38 3.67
N LEU A 107 -22.73 -39.83 3.57
CA LEU A 107 -21.68 -39.45 4.49
C LEU A 107 -21.35 -37.93 4.32
N PRO A 108 -21.11 -37.18 5.41
CA PRO A 108 -20.72 -35.79 5.36
C PRO A 108 -19.45 -35.60 4.49
N GLY A 109 -19.49 -34.66 3.52
CA GLY A 109 -18.32 -34.34 2.67
C GLY A 109 -18.18 -35.22 1.43
N ALA A 110 -19.13 -36.07 1.06
CA ALA A 110 -19.09 -36.83 -0.19
C ALA A 110 -19.43 -35.91 -1.39
N PRO A 111 -18.68 -35.93 -2.52
CA PRO A 111 -18.99 -35.13 -3.71
C PRO A 111 -20.33 -35.54 -4.34
N LEU A 112 -21.00 -34.58 -5.00
CA LEU A 112 -22.22 -34.83 -5.75
C LEU A 112 -21.93 -35.73 -6.96
N GLN A 113 -22.93 -36.43 -7.51
CA GLN A 113 -22.76 -37.20 -8.74
C GLN A 113 -22.41 -36.21 -9.88
N ILE A 114 -21.50 -36.59 -10.80
CA ILE A 114 -21.01 -35.67 -11.85
C ILE A 114 -22.14 -35.10 -12.67
N ASP A 115 -23.11 -35.96 -13.10
CA ASP A 115 -24.24 -35.51 -13.90
C ASP A 115 -25.11 -34.51 -13.14
N GLU A 116 -25.32 -34.72 -11.84
CA GLU A 116 -26.03 -33.80 -10.97
C GLU A 116 -25.30 -32.45 -10.84
N CYS A 117 -23.97 -32.48 -10.65
CA CYS A 117 -23.14 -31.26 -10.65
C CYS A 117 -23.28 -30.46 -11.94
N LEU A 118 -23.29 -31.16 -13.07
CA LEU A 118 -23.39 -30.52 -14.39
C LEU A 118 -24.78 -29.94 -14.65
N HIS A 119 -25.86 -30.63 -14.22
CA HIS A 119 -27.23 -30.10 -14.32
C HIS A 119 -27.41 -28.84 -13.46
N ILE A 120 -26.87 -28.82 -12.24
CA ILE A 120 -26.89 -27.65 -11.35
C ILE A 120 -26.07 -26.51 -11.99
N ALA A 121 -24.83 -26.78 -12.41
CA ALA A 121 -23.94 -25.77 -13.02
C ALA A 121 -24.53 -25.16 -14.31
N LYS A 122 -25.24 -25.96 -15.10
CA LYS A 122 -25.93 -25.50 -16.32
C LYS A 122 -27.00 -24.47 -15.96
N GLN A 123 -27.87 -24.77 -15.00
CA GLN A 123 -28.94 -23.87 -14.54
C GLN A 123 -28.37 -22.57 -13.93
N ILE A 124 -27.24 -22.65 -13.18
CA ILE A 124 -26.53 -21.46 -12.67
C ILE A 124 -26.01 -20.62 -13.84
N ALA A 125 -25.40 -21.26 -14.85
CA ALA A 125 -24.89 -20.55 -16.01
C ALA A 125 -25.98 -19.86 -16.84
N GLU A 126 -27.17 -20.49 -17.00
CA GLU A 126 -28.36 -19.93 -17.66
C GLU A 126 -28.87 -18.68 -16.91
N ALA A 127 -28.94 -18.73 -15.58
CA ALA A 127 -29.37 -17.59 -14.77
C ALA A 127 -28.38 -16.41 -14.85
N LEU A 128 -27.06 -16.69 -14.79
CA LEU A 128 -26.03 -15.68 -14.90
C LEU A 128 -25.97 -15.06 -16.30
N GLU A 129 -26.12 -15.87 -17.36
CA GLU A 129 -26.18 -15.39 -18.75
C GLU A 129 -27.32 -14.39 -18.92
N TYR A 130 -28.53 -14.73 -18.45
CA TYR A 130 -29.70 -13.85 -18.51
C TYR A 130 -29.49 -12.52 -17.76
N ALA A 131 -28.82 -12.55 -16.60
CA ALA A 131 -28.50 -11.34 -15.83
C ALA A 131 -27.40 -10.48 -16.51
N HIS A 132 -26.34 -11.14 -17.02
CA HIS A 132 -25.24 -10.47 -17.69
C HIS A 132 -25.65 -9.75 -18.98
N GLU A 133 -26.59 -10.33 -19.76
CA GLU A 133 -27.18 -9.68 -20.95
C GLU A 133 -27.89 -8.37 -20.61
N ARG A 134 -28.38 -8.23 -19.36
CA ARG A 134 -29.04 -7.03 -18.83
C ARG A 134 -28.12 -6.12 -18.05
N GLY A 135 -26.79 -6.36 -18.13
CA GLY A 135 -25.76 -5.57 -17.45
C GLY A 135 -25.68 -5.80 -15.93
N ILE A 136 -26.35 -6.84 -15.41
CA ILE A 136 -26.41 -7.16 -13.99
C ILE A 136 -25.39 -8.26 -13.68
N VAL A 137 -24.48 -7.99 -12.71
CA VAL A 137 -23.45 -8.91 -12.25
C VAL A 137 -23.76 -9.30 -10.81
N HIS A 138 -23.67 -10.59 -10.47
CA HIS A 138 -24.06 -11.12 -9.15
C HIS A 138 -23.06 -10.72 -8.04
N ARG A 139 -21.75 -10.87 -8.29
CA ARG A 139 -20.61 -10.48 -7.44
C ARG A 139 -20.44 -11.22 -6.11
N ASP A 140 -21.40 -11.97 -5.64
CA ASP A 140 -21.36 -12.78 -4.41
C ASP A 140 -21.95 -14.18 -4.63
N LEU A 141 -21.63 -14.81 -5.75
CA LEU A 141 -22.07 -16.17 -6.05
C LEU A 141 -21.28 -17.16 -5.20
N LYS A 142 -22.03 -17.95 -4.41
CA LYS A 142 -21.49 -18.96 -3.49
C LYS A 142 -22.56 -20.03 -3.21
N PRO A 143 -22.18 -21.23 -2.74
CA PRO A 143 -23.15 -22.31 -2.46
C PRO A 143 -24.27 -21.92 -1.50
N ALA A 144 -24.02 -21.03 -0.53
CA ALA A 144 -25.03 -20.54 0.41
C ALA A 144 -26.11 -19.66 -0.24
N ASN A 145 -25.80 -19.01 -1.41
CA ASN A 145 -26.73 -18.18 -2.17
C ASN A 145 -27.43 -18.96 -3.32
N ILE A 146 -27.29 -20.27 -3.33
CA ILE A 146 -27.90 -21.15 -4.35
C ILE A 146 -28.76 -22.17 -3.62
N LYS A 147 -30.06 -22.22 -3.94
CA LYS A 147 -30.98 -23.22 -3.42
C LYS A 147 -31.40 -24.17 -4.54
N THR A 148 -31.77 -25.40 -4.14
CA THR A 148 -32.32 -26.39 -5.07
C THR A 148 -33.69 -26.82 -4.53
N THR A 149 -34.75 -26.60 -5.32
CA THR A 149 -36.11 -27.04 -4.95
C THR A 149 -36.22 -28.57 -4.94
N PRO A 150 -37.27 -29.14 -4.31
CA PRO A 150 -37.49 -30.58 -4.34
C PRO A 150 -37.61 -31.17 -5.76
N GLU A 151 -38.06 -30.36 -6.74
CA GLU A 151 -38.19 -30.74 -8.16
C GLU A 151 -36.85 -30.61 -8.93
N GLY A 152 -35.74 -30.23 -8.28
CA GLY A 152 -34.42 -30.09 -8.87
C GLY A 152 -34.19 -28.77 -9.60
N VAL A 153 -35.08 -27.78 -9.43
CA VAL A 153 -34.86 -26.42 -10.01
C VAL A 153 -33.89 -25.63 -9.12
N VAL A 154 -32.85 -25.11 -9.73
CA VAL A 154 -31.89 -24.22 -9.07
C VAL A 154 -32.43 -22.80 -8.98
N LYS A 155 -32.32 -22.16 -7.84
CA LYS A 155 -32.67 -20.76 -7.62
C LYS A 155 -31.50 -20.01 -7.02
N ILE A 156 -31.01 -18.98 -7.72
CA ILE A 156 -29.95 -18.07 -7.24
C ILE A 156 -30.61 -16.96 -6.44
N LEU A 157 -30.07 -16.70 -5.26
CA LEU A 157 -30.53 -15.70 -4.30
C LEU A 157 -29.56 -14.52 -4.27
N ASP A 158 -30.03 -13.37 -3.78
CA ASP A 158 -29.20 -12.21 -3.38
C ASP A 158 -28.31 -11.63 -4.50
N PHE A 159 -28.81 -11.50 -5.74
CA PHE A 159 -28.11 -10.79 -6.81
C PHE A 159 -27.75 -9.36 -6.40
N GLY A 160 -26.46 -9.00 -6.50
CA GLY A 160 -25.94 -7.64 -6.50
C GLY A 160 -26.24 -6.74 -5.28
N LEU A 161 -27.06 -7.18 -4.34
CA LEU A 161 -27.49 -6.39 -3.17
C LEU A 161 -26.33 -5.94 -2.27
N ALA A 162 -25.19 -6.64 -2.31
CA ALA A 162 -24.01 -6.31 -1.53
C ALA A 162 -23.45 -4.93 -1.91
N LYS A 163 -23.44 -4.56 -3.20
CA LYS A 163 -22.94 -3.26 -3.67
C LYS A 163 -23.87 -2.10 -3.32
N ALA A 164 -25.20 -2.32 -3.36
CA ALA A 164 -26.18 -1.33 -2.94
C ALA A 164 -25.99 -0.94 -1.48
N LEU A 165 -25.54 -1.88 -0.68
CA LEU A 165 -25.33 -1.72 0.74
C LEU A 165 -23.97 -1.10 1.12
N GLU A 166 -22.92 -1.31 0.31
CA GLU A 166 -21.57 -0.79 0.58
C GLU A 166 -21.35 0.64 0.08
N GLY A 167 -22.18 1.15 -0.84
CA GLY A 167 -22.04 2.47 -1.48
C GLY A 167 -20.82 2.54 -2.42
N GLU A 168 -20.80 3.48 -3.37
CA GLU A 168 -19.70 3.69 -4.33
C GLU A 168 -18.33 4.05 -3.70
N ARG A 169 -18.22 4.14 -2.36
CA ARG A 169 -16.93 4.20 -1.68
C ARG A 169 -16.04 2.99 -1.94
N ALA A 170 -16.61 1.88 -2.45
CA ALA A 170 -15.82 0.72 -2.91
C ALA A 170 -15.35 0.81 -4.36
N SER A 171 -15.73 1.84 -5.13
CA SER A 171 -15.30 2.00 -6.52
C SER A 171 -14.34 3.17 -6.76
N SER A 172 -14.10 4.03 -5.77
CA SER A 172 -13.11 5.11 -5.85
C SER A 172 -12.10 5.16 -4.70
N ASP A 173 -12.31 4.41 -3.59
CA ASP A 173 -11.42 4.39 -2.43
C ASP A 173 -11.14 2.95 -1.96
N VAL A 174 -10.34 2.22 -2.72
CA VAL A 174 -9.90 0.87 -2.34
C VAL A 174 -8.45 0.88 -1.85
N SER A 175 -8.03 1.91 -1.20
CA SER A 175 -6.71 1.94 -0.59
C SER A 175 -6.65 2.42 0.85
N SER A 176 -7.75 2.83 1.42
CA SER A 176 -7.83 3.08 2.86
C SER A 176 -8.99 2.31 3.45
N SER A 177 -8.95 0.97 3.37
CA SER A 177 -10.01 0.16 3.92
C SER A 177 -9.80 -0.16 5.41
N PRO A 178 -10.50 0.55 6.29
CA PRO A 178 -10.94 -0.04 7.55
C PRO A 178 -11.91 -1.21 7.31
N THR A 179 -12.30 -1.46 6.04
CA THR A 179 -13.28 -2.48 5.65
C THR A 179 -12.72 -3.89 5.84
N ILE A 180 -11.43 -4.15 5.55
CA ILE A 180 -10.82 -5.46 5.85
C ILE A 180 -10.69 -5.66 7.36
N SER A 181 -10.33 -4.62 8.14
CA SER A 181 -10.30 -4.69 9.62
C SER A 181 -11.70 -4.75 10.25
N ARG A 182 -12.71 -4.05 9.71
CA ARG A 182 -14.09 -4.14 10.20
C ARG A 182 -14.80 -5.40 9.75
N LEU A 183 -14.45 -5.94 8.60
CA LEU A 183 -14.92 -7.25 8.12
C LEU A 183 -14.26 -8.38 8.91
N ALA A 184 -13.03 -8.24 9.36
CA ALA A 184 -12.34 -9.22 10.21
C ALA A 184 -12.87 -9.27 11.65
N THR A 185 -13.54 -8.22 12.15
CA THR A 185 -14.05 -8.17 13.54
C THR A 185 -15.47 -8.69 13.71
N GLN A 186 -16.23 -8.97 12.64
CA GLN A 186 -17.46 -9.76 12.73
C GLN A 186 -17.13 -11.24 12.47
N ALA A 187 -16.48 -11.84 13.45
CA ALA A 187 -16.06 -13.24 13.42
C ALA A 187 -17.22 -14.19 13.08
N GLY A 188 -17.06 -14.96 12.02
CA GLY A 188 -17.88 -16.13 11.68
C GLY A 188 -18.61 -16.08 10.32
N ILE A 189 -19.03 -14.93 9.80
CA ILE A 189 -19.88 -14.85 8.59
C ILE A 189 -19.08 -14.58 7.31
N ILE A 190 -17.87 -14.01 7.43
CA ILE A 190 -17.07 -13.57 6.29
C ILE A 190 -16.10 -14.64 5.79
N LEU A 191 -15.68 -15.55 6.62
CA LEU A 191 -14.75 -16.64 6.26
C LEU A 191 -15.28 -17.48 5.09
N GLY A 192 -16.60 -17.74 5.05
CA GLY A 192 -17.24 -18.52 3.99
C GLY A 192 -17.32 -17.82 2.62
N THR A 193 -17.41 -16.50 2.58
CA THR A 193 -17.58 -15.73 1.33
C THR A 193 -16.24 -15.51 0.60
N ALA A 194 -15.15 -15.33 1.31
CA ALA A 194 -13.83 -15.03 0.75
C ALA A 194 -13.33 -16.11 -0.24
N ALA A 195 -13.71 -17.37 -0.05
CA ALA A 195 -13.26 -18.50 -0.86
C ALA A 195 -13.76 -18.47 -2.33
N TYR A 196 -14.83 -17.73 -2.61
CA TYR A 196 -15.44 -17.62 -3.96
C TYR A 196 -15.17 -16.27 -4.63
N MET A 197 -14.55 -15.33 -3.92
CA MET A 197 -14.16 -14.05 -4.50
C MET A 197 -13.18 -14.24 -5.66
N SER A 198 -13.35 -13.48 -6.73
CA SER A 198 -12.36 -13.46 -7.80
C SER A 198 -11.08 -12.76 -7.36
N PRO A 199 -9.91 -13.05 -7.97
CA PRO A 199 -8.65 -12.39 -7.63
C PRO A 199 -8.71 -10.86 -7.70
N GLU A 200 -9.50 -10.30 -8.63
CA GLU A 200 -9.72 -8.87 -8.73
C GLU A 200 -10.57 -8.32 -7.58
N GLN A 201 -11.60 -9.05 -7.12
CA GLN A 201 -12.37 -8.68 -5.93
C GLN A 201 -11.53 -8.76 -4.66
N ALA A 202 -10.76 -9.85 -4.50
CA ALA A 202 -9.84 -10.01 -3.37
C ALA A 202 -8.75 -8.92 -3.30
N LYS A 203 -8.39 -8.33 -4.45
CA LYS A 203 -7.48 -7.19 -4.59
C LYS A 203 -8.20 -5.84 -4.52
N GLY A 204 -9.51 -5.81 -4.23
CA GLY A 204 -10.29 -4.59 -4.18
C GLY A 204 -10.45 -3.86 -5.52
N LYS A 205 -10.22 -4.52 -6.66
CA LYS A 205 -10.41 -3.92 -7.98
C LYS A 205 -11.86 -4.02 -8.42
N SER A 206 -12.26 -3.16 -9.36
CA SER A 206 -13.60 -3.26 -9.97
C SER A 206 -13.79 -4.62 -10.63
N ALA A 207 -14.87 -5.31 -10.27
CA ALA A 207 -15.23 -6.61 -10.79
C ALA A 207 -16.33 -6.47 -11.85
N ASP A 208 -16.10 -7.05 -13.02
CA ASP A 208 -17.08 -7.20 -14.08
C ASP A 208 -17.70 -8.62 -14.08
N ARG A 209 -18.49 -8.96 -15.12
CA ARG A 209 -19.14 -10.28 -15.27
C ARG A 209 -18.18 -11.48 -15.16
N ARG A 210 -16.88 -11.30 -15.37
CA ARG A 210 -15.88 -12.37 -15.24
C ARG A 210 -15.62 -12.79 -13.78
N ALA A 211 -16.05 -11.97 -12.81
CA ALA A 211 -16.04 -12.37 -11.40
C ALA A 211 -17.04 -13.50 -11.13
N ASP A 212 -18.22 -13.44 -11.75
CA ASP A 212 -19.23 -14.51 -11.61
C ASP A 212 -18.77 -15.81 -12.30
N ILE A 213 -18.02 -15.69 -13.42
CA ILE A 213 -17.41 -16.85 -14.11
C ILE A 213 -16.38 -17.54 -13.21
N TRP A 214 -15.55 -16.78 -12.50
CA TRP A 214 -14.64 -17.31 -11.50
C TRP A 214 -15.39 -18.03 -10.38
N ALA A 215 -16.42 -17.37 -9.83
CA ALA A 215 -17.24 -17.93 -8.76
C ALA A 215 -17.94 -19.22 -9.18
N LEU A 216 -18.50 -19.28 -10.41
CA LEU A 216 -19.04 -20.54 -10.98
C LEU A 216 -17.96 -21.63 -11.04
N GLY A 217 -16.72 -21.29 -11.44
CA GLY A 217 -15.59 -22.21 -11.43
C GLY A 217 -15.30 -22.77 -10.04
N CYS A 218 -15.29 -21.93 -9.00
CA CYS A 218 -15.10 -22.35 -7.61
C CYS A 218 -16.25 -23.26 -7.15
N VAL A 219 -17.49 -22.87 -7.41
CA VAL A 219 -18.70 -23.66 -7.04
C VAL A 219 -18.70 -25.02 -7.74
N LEU A 220 -18.44 -25.08 -9.04
CA LEU A 220 -18.39 -26.33 -9.79
C LEU A 220 -17.25 -27.25 -9.32
N PHE A 221 -16.08 -26.68 -9.02
CA PHE A 221 -14.97 -27.45 -8.45
C PHE A 221 -15.37 -28.07 -7.10
N GLU A 222 -16.00 -27.29 -6.22
CA GLU A 222 -16.42 -27.76 -4.90
C GLU A 222 -17.51 -28.84 -4.99
N MET A 223 -18.48 -28.69 -5.90
CA MET A 223 -19.50 -29.73 -6.14
C MET A 223 -18.86 -31.05 -6.57
N LEU A 224 -17.87 -31.01 -7.48
CA LEU A 224 -17.21 -32.20 -8.02
C LEU A 224 -16.23 -32.84 -7.04
N SER A 225 -15.53 -32.06 -6.23
CA SER A 225 -14.47 -32.55 -5.33
C SER A 225 -14.95 -32.76 -3.88
N GLY A 226 -16.07 -32.15 -3.48
CA GLY A 226 -16.52 -32.09 -2.08
C GLY A 226 -15.64 -31.19 -1.20
N LYS A 227 -14.68 -30.45 -1.78
CA LYS A 227 -13.72 -29.62 -1.07
C LYS A 227 -13.70 -28.20 -1.64
N ARG A 228 -13.59 -27.21 -0.76
CA ARG A 228 -13.34 -25.83 -1.20
C ARG A 228 -12.06 -25.73 -1.98
N LEU A 229 -12.08 -24.95 -3.05
CA LEU A 229 -10.90 -24.73 -3.90
C LEU A 229 -9.83 -23.92 -3.18
N PHE A 230 -10.24 -22.90 -2.42
CA PHE A 230 -9.39 -22.06 -1.61
C PHE A 230 -9.88 -22.06 -0.18
N ASP A 231 -9.02 -22.42 0.75
CA ASP A 231 -9.32 -22.52 2.17
C ASP A 231 -8.16 -21.98 3.02
N GLY A 232 -8.44 -21.56 4.27
CA GLY A 232 -7.47 -21.01 5.20
C GLY A 232 -8.09 -20.82 6.58
N GLU A 233 -7.25 -20.68 7.60
CA GLU A 233 -7.70 -20.51 9.00
C GLU A 233 -8.33 -19.13 9.24
N THR A 234 -7.88 -18.11 8.51
CA THR A 234 -8.42 -16.75 8.60
C THR A 234 -8.96 -16.27 7.24
N THR A 235 -9.80 -15.24 7.26
CA THR A 235 -10.28 -14.59 6.03
C THR A 235 -9.10 -14.08 5.17
N THR A 236 -8.05 -13.59 5.80
CA THR A 236 -6.84 -13.11 5.13
C THR A 236 -6.11 -14.25 4.42
N ASP A 237 -6.03 -15.43 5.03
CA ASP A 237 -5.40 -16.61 4.42
C ASP A 237 -6.17 -17.08 3.19
N VAL A 238 -7.50 -17.07 3.28
CA VAL A 238 -8.37 -17.41 2.14
C VAL A 238 -8.20 -16.41 1.01
N LEU A 239 -8.21 -15.10 1.29
CA LEU A 239 -7.97 -14.06 0.28
C LEU A 239 -6.59 -14.17 -0.35
N ALA A 240 -5.55 -14.43 0.45
CA ALA A 240 -4.21 -14.70 -0.04
C ALA A 240 -4.16 -15.96 -0.94
N ALA A 241 -4.86 -17.04 -0.55
CA ALA A 241 -4.97 -18.24 -1.36
C ALA A 241 -5.67 -17.97 -2.71
N VAL A 242 -6.77 -17.21 -2.72
CA VAL A 242 -7.48 -16.80 -3.95
C VAL A 242 -6.58 -16.03 -4.89
N VAL A 243 -5.72 -15.16 -4.36
CA VAL A 243 -4.83 -14.33 -5.19
C VAL A 243 -3.60 -15.09 -5.66
N MET A 244 -2.99 -15.92 -4.80
CA MET A 244 -1.63 -16.45 -4.99
C MET A 244 -1.58 -17.94 -5.31
N LYS A 245 -2.51 -18.76 -4.75
CA LYS A 245 -2.43 -20.21 -4.83
C LYS A 245 -3.10 -20.70 -6.11
N GLU A 246 -2.40 -21.54 -6.90
CA GLU A 246 -3.00 -22.23 -8.05
C GLU A 246 -3.99 -23.31 -7.58
N PRO A 247 -5.06 -23.58 -8.36
CA PRO A 247 -5.99 -24.67 -8.09
C PRO A 247 -5.30 -26.03 -8.01
N ASP A 248 -5.61 -26.79 -6.96
CA ASP A 248 -5.13 -28.17 -6.85
C ASP A 248 -6.03 -29.13 -7.66
N TRP A 249 -5.65 -29.36 -8.89
CA TRP A 249 -6.39 -30.21 -9.84
C TRP A 249 -6.42 -31.68 -9.47
N THR A 250 -5.59 -32.13 -8.52
CA THR A 250 -5.56 -33.55 -8.06
C THR A 250 -6.77 -33.90 -7.23
N ASN A 251 -7.45 -32.90 -6.65
CA ASN A 251 -8.69 -33.10 -5.90
C ASN A 251 -9.92 -33.39 -6.80
N LEU A 252 -9.82 -33.16 -8.12
CA LEU A 252 -10.94 -33.49 -9.02
C LEU A 252 -10.99 -35.01 -9.28
N PRO A 253 -12.18 -35.62 -9.21
CA PRO A 253 -12.36 -37.04 -9.55
C PRO A 253 -11.76 -37.38 -10.91
N VAL A 254 -11.10 -38.53 -11.03
CA VAL A 254 -10.51 -39.01 -12.30
C VAL A 254 -11.54 -39.11 -13.41
N THR A 255 -12.80 -39.40 -13.01
CA THR A 255 -13.97 -39.54 -13.90
C THR A 255 -14.55 -38.21 -14.40
N THR A 256 -14.01 -37.05 -13.94
CA THR A 256 -14.46 -35.73 -14.45
C THR A 256 -14.18 -35.62 -15.95
N PRO A 257 -15.20 -35.35 -16.81
CA PRO A 257 -15.04 -35.27 -18.26
C PRO A 257 -13.92 -34.26 -18.67
N PRO A 258 -13.14 -34.58 -19.73
CA PRO A 258 -12.05 -33.69 -20.18
C PRO A 258 -12.51 -32.29 -20.55
N GLY A 259 -13.72 -32.15 -21.15
CA GLY A 259 -14.34 -30.86 -21.46
C GLY A 259 -14.57 -29.99 -20.21
N ILE A 260 -15.04 -30.60 -19.12
CA ILE A 260 -15.27 -29.92 -17.85
C ILE A 260 -13.96 -29.55 -17.15
N ARG A 261 -12.94 -30.41 -17.20
CA ARG A 261 -11.60 -30.06 -16.69
C ARG A 261 -11.02 -28.84 -17.42
N ASN A 262 -11.20 -28.78 -18.75
CA ASN A 262 -10.75 -27.65 -19.54
C ASN A 262 -11.58 -26.37 -19.24
N LEU A 263 -12.90 -26.50 -19.10
CA LEU A 263 -13.77 -25.40 -18.70
C LEU A 263 -13.34 -24.81 -17.34
N LEU A 264 -13.11 -25.65 -16.33
CA LEU A 264 -12.64 -25.21 -15.00
C LEU A 264 -11.32 -24.43 -15.10
N ARG A 265 -10.34 -24.92 -15.91
CA ARG A 265 -9.07 -24.21 -16.12
C ARG A 265 -9.28 -22.82 -16.74
N ARG A 266 -10.24 -22.67 -17.65
CA ARG A 266 -10.58 -21.38 -18.28
C ARG A 266 -11.34 -20.46 -17.33
N CYS A 267 -12.24 -20.98 -16.50
CA CYS A 267 -12.97 -20.20 -15.50
C CYS A 267 -12.05 -19.69 -14.37
N LEU A 268 -11.06 -20.50 -13.97
CA LEU A 268 -10.20 -20.24 -12.82
C LEU A 268 -8.84 -19.60 -13.21
N GLN A 269 -8.78 -18.91 -14.35
CA GLN A 269 -7.63 -18.08 -14.71
C GLN A 269 -7.53 -16.87 -13.77
N LYS A 270 -6.36 -16.68 -13.14
CA LYS A 270 -6.12 -15.54 -12.21
C LYS A 270 -6.22 -14.20 -12.91
N ASP A 271 -5.69 -14.10 -14.12
CA ASP A 271 -5.87 -12.92 -14.96
C ASP A 271 -7.26 -12.92 -15.61
N ALA A 272 -8.09 -11.97 -15.23
CA ALA A 272 -9.43 -11.81 -15.81
C ALA A 272 -9.43 -11.66 -17.34
N LYS A 273 -8.33 -11.18 -17.94
CA LYS A 273 -8.22 -11.04 -19.40
C LYS A 273 -8.04 -12.39 -20.10
N GLN A 274 -7.47 -13.38 -19.41
CA GLN A 274 -7.26 -14.73 -19.94
C GLN A 274 -8.40 -15.70 -19.53
N ARG A 275 -9.27 -15.25 -18.62
CA ARG A 275 -10.44 -16.01 -18.18
C ARG A 275 -11.48 -16.09 -19.31
N LEU A 276 -12.37 -17.06 -19.23
CA LEU A 276 -13.56 -17.16 -20.07
C LEU A 276 -14.24 -15.78 -20.15
N ARG A 277 -14.64 -15.36 -21.34
CA ARG A 277 -15.19 -14.00 -21.55
C ARG A 277 -16.66 -13.89 -21.27
N ASP A 278 -17.39 -14.97 -21.54
CA ASP A 278 -18.83 -15.02 -21.42
C ASP A 278 -19.28 -16.31 -20.74
N ILE A 279 -20.29 -16.21 -19.86
CA ILE A 279 -20.81 -17.34 -19.12
C ILE A 279 -21.59 -18.31 -20.04
N GLY A 280 -22.13 -17.84 -21.17
CA GLY A 280 -22.78 -18.64 -22.21
C GLY A 280 -21.86 -19.71 -22.78
N GLU A 281 -20.54 -19.45 -22.89
CA GLU A 281 -19.58 -20.49 -23.29
C GLU A 281 -19.54 -21.64 -22.27
N ALA A 282 -19.62 -21.34 -20.96
CA ALA A 282 -19.67 -22.37 -19.94
C ALA A 282 -20.95 -23.22 -20.05
N ARG A 283 -22.10 -22.57 -20.27
CA ARG A 283 -23.37 -23.23 -20.48
C ARG A 283 -23.34 -24.20 -21.66
N ILE A 284 -22.76 -23.77 -22.79
CA ILE A 284 -22.63 -24.60 -24.02
C ILE A 284 -21.76 -25.81 -23.72
N VAL A 285 -20.54 -25.64 -23.18
CA VAL A 285 -19.62 -26.77 -22.89
C VAL A 285 -20.25 -27.77 -21.91
N ILE A 286 -20.98 -27.30 -20.89
CA ILE A 286 -21.68 -28.16 -19.93
C ILE A 286 -22.82 -28.91 -20.66
N GLY A 287 -23.61 -28.23 -21.50
CA GLY A 287 -24.67 -28.81 -22.29
C GLY A 287 -24.19 -29.87 -23.26
N GLU A 288 -23.12 -29.63 -23.97
CA GLU A 288 -22.47 -30.62 -24.87
C GLU A 288 -21.99 -31.86 -24.10
N THR A 289 -21.39 -31.67 -22.91
CA THR A 289 -20.91 -32.76 -22.06
C THR A 289 -22.09 -33.62 -21.55
N LEU A 290 -23.19 -32.99 -21.17
CA LEU A 290 -24.42 -33.74 -20.76
C LEU A 290 -25.11 -34.49 -21.92
N SER A 291 -24.96 -34.01 -23.16
CA SER A 291 -25.56 -34.60 -24.35
C SER A 291 -24.70 -35.65 -25.05
N ALA A 292 -23.42 -35.76 -24.65
CA ALA A 292 -22.48 -36.74 -25.21
C ALA A 292 -22.89 -38.16 -24.81
N PRO A 293 -23.00 -39.13 -25.77
CA PRO A 293 -23.19 -40.54 -25.40
C PRO A 293 -22.04 -41.04 -24.52
N PRO A 294 -22.27 -41.95 -23.56
CA PRO A 294 -21.19 -42.53 -22.79
C PRO A 294 -20.23 -43.28 -23.70
N GLU A 295 -19.01 -42.76 -23.88
CA GLU A 295 -17.98 -43.48 -24.61
C GLU A 295 -17.65 -44.82 -23.86
N ALA A 296 -18.13 -45.90 -24.40
CA ALA A 296 -17.71 -47.24 -24.02
C ALA A 296 -16.26 -47.42 -24.42
N GLY A 297 -15.36 -47.42 -23.45
CA GLY A 297 -13.93 -47.64 -23.62
C GLY A 297 -13.62 -48.98 -24.28
N ALA A 298 -13.46 -48.99 -25.60
CA ALA A 298 -12.91 -50.10 -26.32
C ALA A 298 -11.40 -49.98 -26.42
N VAL A 299 -10.72 -50.63 -25.50
CA VAL A 299 -9.27 -50.93 -25.64
C VAL A 299 -9.12 -51.99 -26.71
N ARG A 300 -8.72 -51.61 -27.93
CA ARG A 300 -8.22 -52.53 -28.95
C ARG A 300 -6.77 -52.79 -28.71
N GLU A 301 -6.43 -54.01 -28.21
CA GLU A 301 -5.07 -54.56 -28.29
C GLU A 301 -4.68 -54.89 -29.73
N PRO A 302 -3.53 -54.49 -30.22
CA PRO A 302 -2.97 -55.03 -31.47
C PRO A 302 -2.26 -56.36 -31.22
N PRO A 303 -2.23 -57.31 -32.19
CA PRO A 303 -1.71 -58.66 -32.00
C PRO A 303 -0.19 -58.69 -31.91
N LEU A 304 0.30 -59.49 -30.95
CA LEU A 304 1.68 -59.77 -30.69
C LEU A 304 2.34 -60.54 -31.83
N GLN A 305 3.28 -59.92 -32.52
CA GLN A 305 4.31 -60.66 -33.27
C GLN A 305 5.63 -60.70 -32.49
N ARG A 306 6.10 -61.92 -32.20
CA ARG A 306 7.34 -62.23 -31.51
C ARG A 306 8.57 -61.96 -32.40
N SER A 307 9.49 -61.08 -31.92
CA SER A 307 10.90 -61.13 -32.33
C SER A 307 11.82 -60.93 -31.11
N ILE A 308 12.52 -61.93 -30.71
CA ILE A 308 13.30 -62.06 -29.46
C ILE A 308 14.64 -61.30 -29.51
N GLY A 309 15.06 -60.75 -30.63
CA GLY A 309 16.38 -60.12 -30.79
C GLY A 309 16.43 -58.59 -30.57
N ARG A 310 15.28 -57.87 -30.54
CA ARG A 310 15.25 -56.41 -30.40
C ARG A 310 14.87 -55.88 -28.99
N ARG A 311 14.51 -56.78 -28.08
CA ARG A 311 14.02 -56.40 -26.74
C ARG A 311 15.10 -55.87 -25.80
N ALA A 312 16.33 -56.39 -25.86
CA ALA A 312 17.43 -55.97 -25.01
C ALA A 312 17.92 -54.57 -25.34
N ALA A 313 17.97 -54.19 -26.63
CA ALA A 313 18.36 -52.84 -27.07
C ALA A 313 17.28 -51.78 -26.74
N ASN A 314 15.99 -52.15 -26.86
CA ASN A 314 14.90 -51.25 -26.53
C ASN A 314 14.75 -51.01 -25.01
N TRP A 315 14.98 -52.03 -24.17
CA TRP A 315 15.02 -51.87 -22.72
C TRP A 315 16.20 -51.02 -22.25
N ALA A 316 17.40 -51.16 -22.86
CA ALA A 316 18.52 -50.26 -22.57
C ALA A 316 18.23 -48.79 -22.96
N ALA A 317 17.54 -48.57 -24.09
CA ALA A 317 17.10 -47.22 -24.51
C ALA A 317 16.04 -46.65 -23.61
N VAL A 318 15.07 -47.47 -23.14
CA VAL A 318 14.03 -47.00 -22.18
C VAL A 318 14.63 -46.70 -20.82
N VAL A 319 15.55 -47.53 -20.31
CA VAL A 319 16.26 -47.27 -19.05
C VAL A 319 17.14 -46.03 -19.17
N PHE A 320 17.83 -45.82 -20.30
CA PHE A 320 18.61 -44.62 -20.56
C PHE A 320 17.70 -43.35 -20.61
N LEU A 321 16.57 -43.42 -21.30
CA LEU A 321 15.59 -42.33 -21.35
C LEU A 321 14.98 -42.04 -19.97
N LEU A 322 14.72 -43.06 -19.17
CA LEU A 322 14.23 -42.89 -17.79
C LEU A 322 15.31 -42.27 -16.88
N LEU A 323 16.59 -42.66 -17.06
CA LEU A 323 17.71 -42.05 -16.34
C LEU A 323 17.94 -40.60 -16.78
N VAL A 324 17.83 -40.29 -18.06
CA VAL A 324 17.91 -38.92 -18.59
C VAL A 324 16.70 -38.09 -18.13
N ALA A 325 15.51 -38.66 -18.15
CA ALA A 325 14.30 -37.98 -17.63
C ALA A 325 14.39 -37.77 -16.11
N GLY A 326 14.93 -38.76 -15.36
CA GLY A 326 15.18 -38.61 -13.91
C GLY A 326 16.25 -37.56 -13.61
N ALA A 327 17.35 -37.56 -14.38
CA ALA A 327 18.39 -36.53 -14.25
C ALA A 327 17.88 -35.14 -14.67
N ALA A 328 17.08 -35.07 -15.75
CA ALA A 328 16.42 -33.83 -16.16
C ALA A 328 15.39 -33.39 -15.11
N GLY A 329 14.63 -34.32 -14.54
CA GLY A 329 13.70 -34.03 -13.43
C GLY A 329 14.41 -33.48 -12.18
N MET A 330 15.52 -34.15 -11.76
CA MET A 330 16.36 -33.67 -10.65
C MET A 330 17.02 -32.32 -10.96
N TRP A 331 17.44 -32.11 -12.22
CA TRP A 331 17.99 -30.82 -12.64
C TRP A 331 16.97 -29.71 -12.71
N ILE A 332 15.73 -30.01 -13.15
CA ILE A 332 14.59 -29.06 -13.10
C ILE A 332 14.20 -28.79 -11.65
N GLU A 333 14.12 -29.82 -10.79
CA GLU A 333 13.81 -29.68 -9.36
C GLU A 333 14.91 -28.89 -8.64
N SER A 334 16.18 -29.11 -8.94
CA SER A 334 17.28 -28.32 -8.36
C SER A 334 17.31 -26.85 -8.81
N ARG A 335 16.62 -26.53 -9.91
CA ARG A 335 16.45 -25.15 -10.40
C ARG A 335 15.13 -24.51 -10.01
N ARG A 336 14.18 -25.27 -9.47
CA ARG A 336 13.00 -24.69 -8.86
C ARG A 336 13.42 -23.93 -7.62
N ALA A 337 13.23 -22.61 -7.64
CA ALA A 337 13.36 -21.83 -6.42
C ALA A 337 12.44 -22.46 -5.35
N PRO A 338 12.93 -22.69 -4.13
CA PRO A 338 12.06 -23.16 -3.05
C PRO A 338 10.87 -22.22 -2.92
N PRO A 339 9.69 -22.73 -2.60
CA PRO A 339 8.54 -21.88 -2.36
C PRO A 339 8.93 -20.83 -1.30
N PRO A 340 8.47 -19.58 -1.43
CA PRO A 340 8.79 -18.55 -0.45
C PRO A 340 8.36 -19.05 0.94
N PRO A 341 9.18 -18.85 1.97
CA PRO A 341 8.85 -19.25 3.33
C PRO A 341 7.53 -18.59 3.74
N ARG A 342 6.70 -19.30 4.48
CA ARG A 342 5.51 -18.74 5.11
C ARG A 342 5.95 -18.00 6.36
N TRP A 343 5.37 -16.85 6.61
CA TRP A 343 5.69 -16.02 7.76
C TRP A 343 4.44 -15.80 8.62
N SER A 344 4.60 -15.87 9.94
CA SER A 344 3.63 -15.39 10.93
C SER A 344 4.15 -14.08 11.48
N GLY A 345 3.33 -13.02 11.47
CA GLY A 345 3.70 -11.71 11.99
C GLY A 345 3.01 -11.41 13.31
N ASP A 346 3.78 -11.04 14.33
CA ASP A 346 3.30 -10.57 15.62
C ASP A 346 3.68 -9.09 15.79
N LEU A 347 2.72 -8.26 16.21
CA LEU A 347 2.99 -6.87 16.55
C LEU A 347 3.77 -6.82 17.89
N LEU A 348 4.92 -6.18 17.89
CA LEU A 348 5.69 -5.96 19.11
C LEU A 348 5.05 -4.80 19.89
N ALA A 349 4.87 -4.98 21.21
CA ALA A 349 4.36 -3.90 22.05
C ALA A 349 5.36 -2.72 22.08
N GLY A 350 4.82 -1.49 22.09
CA GLY A 350 5.64 -0.27 22.07
C GLY A 350 4.77 0.99 22.03
N PRO A 351 5.38 2.17 21.95
CA PRO A 351 4.67 3.43 21.76
C PRO A 351 3.98 3.49 20.40
N THR A 352 3.10 4.47 20.18
CA THR A 352 2.38 4.69 18.93
C THR A 352 3.30 4.88 17.72
N ILE A 353 4.53 5.38 17.97
CA ILE A 353 5.57 5.55 16.96
C ILE A 353 6.83 4.84 17.48
N ALA A 354 7.14 3.70 16.86
CA ALA A 354 8.32 2.89 17.13
C ALA A 354 8.92 2.39 15.82
N PHE A 355 10.21 2.60 15.61
CA PHE A 355 10.89 2.23 14.36
C PHE A 355 12.38 1.93 14.58
N TRP A 356 13.06 1.46 13.54
CA TRP A 356 14.45 1.02 13.52
C TRP A 356 14.80 -0.03 14.57
N PRO A 357 14.15 -1.21 14.54
CA PRO A 357 14.48 -2.30 15.44
C PRO A 357 15.90 -2.84 15.18
N ARG A 358 16.59 -3.18 16.27
CA ARG A 358 17.90 -3.82 16.29
C ARG A 358 17.93 -4.92 17.34
N VAL A 359 18.08 -6.14 16.91
CA VAL A 359 18.12 -7.31 17.80
C VAL A 359 19.48 -7.40 18.47
N SER A 360 19.50 -7.69 19.78
CA SER A 360 20.75 -7.96 20.47
C SER A 360 21.41 -9.23 19.94
N PRO A 361 22.76 -9.32 19.90
CA PRO A 361 23.46 -10.52 19.44
C PRO A 361 23.04 -11.82 20.14
N ASP A 362 22.59 -11.76 21.39
CA ASP A 362 22.09 -12.91 22.16
C ASP A 362 20.59 -13.20 21.95
N ASN A 363 19.90 -12.45 21.07
CA ASN A 363 18.47 -12.60 20.74
C ASN A 363 17.49 -12.40 21.91
N ARG A 364 17.88 -11.69 22.98
CA ARG A 364 17.03 -11.49 24.17
C ARG A 364 16.28 -10.16 24.12
N LEU A 365 16.92 -9.12 23.60
CA LEU A 365 16.42 -7.76 23.61
C LEU A 365 16.35 -7.20 22.19
N VAL A 366 15.43 -6.28 21.99
CA VAL A 366 15.34 -5.47 20.77
C VAL A 366 15.45 -4.00 21.16
N ALA A 367 16.50 -3.33 20.69
CA ALA A 367 16.63 -1.89 20.78
C ALA A 367 15.84 -1.25 19.63
N PHE A 368 15.19 -0.13 19.87
CA PHE A 368 14.43 0.59 18.85
C PHE A 368 14.34 2.08 19.20
N GLN A 369 13.95 2.87 18.22
CA GLN A 369 13.60 4.28 18.46
C GLN A 369 12.16 4.37 18.89
N ALA A 370 11.93 4.96 20.05
CA ALA A 370 10.60 5.27 20.56
C ALA A 370 10.37 6.78 20.51
N MET A 371 9.23 7.21 19.99
CA MET A 371 8.80 8.59 20.05
C MET A 371 8.26 8.87 21.47
N VAL A 372 8.90 9.80 22.18
CA VAL A 372 8.52 10.25 23.52
C VAL A 372 8.45 11.77 23.50
N ASP A 373 7.28 12.34 23.70
CA ASP A 373 7.06 13.79 23.68
C ASP A 373 7.69 14.48 22.45
N ASP A 374 7.36 14.01 21.26
CA ASP A 374 7.84 14.49 19.96
C ASP A 374 9.34 14.30 19.68
N LEU A 375 10.07 13.58 20.53
CA LEU A 375 11.49 13.32 20.34
C LEU A 375 11.79 11.82 20.34
N THR A 376 12.62 11.36 19.42
CA THR A 376 13.06 9.95 19.42
C THR A 376 14.08 9.69 20.49
N GLN A 377 13.89 8.59 21.21
CA GLN A 377 14.76 8.12 22.27
C GLN A 377 15.10 6.64 22.02
N VAL A 378 16.23 6.18 22.57
CA VAL A 378 16.56 4.75 22.59
C VAL A 378 15.64 4.05 23.57
N ALA A 379 14.95 3.03 23.13
CA ALA A 379 14.14 2.15 23.96
C ALA A 379 14.53 0.69 23.74
N LEU A 380 14.26 -0.12 24.75
CA LEU A 380 14.44 -1.57 24.73
C LEU A 380 13.11 -2.26 24.95
N THR A 381 12.93 -3.40 24.30
CA THR A 381 11.88 -4.35 24.62
C THR A 381 12.45 -5.75 24.73
N ASP A 382 11.88 -6.55 25.64
CA ASP A 382 12.11 -7.98 25.68
C ASP A 382 11.30 -8.65 24.56
N ALA A 383 11.97 -9.39 23.70
CA ALA A 383 11.39 -10.03 22.52
C ALA A 383 10.29 -11.07 22.84
N ALA A 384 10.23 -11.57 24.07
CA ALA A 384 9.27 -12.56 24.53
C ALA A 384 8.06 -11.94 25.23
N SER A 385 8.28 -10.95 26.12
CA SER A 385 7.22 -10.35 26.94
C SER A 385 6.56 -9.13 26.29
N GLY A 386 7.24 -8.46 25.36
CA GLY A 386 6.80 -7.20 24.78
C GLY A 386 6.87 -5.99 25.74
N ASN A 387 7.35 -6.17 26.97
CA ASN A 387 7.59 -5.06 27.90
C ASN A 387 8.73 -4.19 27.41
N TRP A 388 8.52 -2.88 27.41
CA TRP A 388 9.52 -1.95 26.91
C TRP A 388 9.84 -0.85 27.92
N THR A 389 11.04 -0.29 27.79
CA THR A 389 11.53 0.81 28.60
C THR A 389 12.37 1.76 27.77
N VAL A 390 12.32 3.05 28.11
CA VAL A 390 13.15 4.09 27.49
C VAL A 390 14.47 4.16 28.24
N LEU A 391 15.59 4.18 27.51
CA LEU A 391 16.93 4.29 28.08
C LEU A 391 17.47 5.72 28.08
N THR A 392 17.17 6.50 27.03
CA THR A 392 17.66 7.88 26.88
C THR A 392 16.54 8.87 27.18
N HIS A 393 16.89 10.00 27.82
CA HIS A 393 15.91 11.04 28.19
C HIS A 393 16.41 12.46 27.88
N ASP A 394 17.55 12.57 27.21
CA ASP A 394 18.11 13.87 26.85
C ASP A 394 17.30 14.52 25.75
N ARG A 395 16.96 15.78 25.96
CA ARG A 395 16.20 16.63 25.05
C ARG A 395 17.01 17.78 24.46
N SER A 396 18.29 17.93 24.88
CA SER A 396 19.13 19.06 24.52
C SER A 396 20.01 18.79 23.30
N HIS A 397 20.27 17.52 23.00
CA HIS A 397 21.16 17.10 21.90
C HIS A 397 20.43 16.54 20.67
N GLY A 398 19.14 16.86 20.53
CA GLY A 398 18.33 16.46 19.38
C GLY A 398 17.87 15.00 19.38
N PRO A 399 17.15 14.60 18.35
CA PRO A 399 16.57 13.26 18.23
C PRO A 399 17.62 12.17 18.04
N VAL A 400 17.35 10.99 18.58
CA VAL A 400 18.14 9.78 18.32
C VAL A 400 17.85 9.29 16.88
N SER A 401 18.90 8.88 16.18
CA SER A 401 18.84 8.19 14.91
C SER A 401 19.57 6.85 14.98
N ASN A 402 19.91 6.23 13.94
CA ASN A 402 20.57 4.93 13.78
C ASN A 402 21.07 4.26 15.07
N LEU A 403 20.65 3.02 15.29
CA LEU A 403 21.00 2.21 16.46
C LEU A 403 21.86 1.02 16.05
N SER A 404 22.77 0.59 16.93
CA SER A 404 23.46 -0.68 16.81
C SER A 404 23.91 -1.24 18.16
N TRP A 405 24.01 -2.55 18.26
CA TRP A 405 24.47 -3.23 19.46
C TRP A 405 25.98 -3.44 19.45
N SER A 406 26.65 -3.29 20.59
CA SER A 406 27.97 -3.86 20.75
C SER A 406 27.95 -5.39 20.66
N GLN A 407 29.01 -5.99 20.18
CA GLN A 407 29.08 -7.45 19.99
C GLN A 407 28.92 -8.25 21.28
N ASP A 408 29.30 -7.65 22.42
CA ASP A 408 29.23 -8.24 23.78
C ASP A 408 27.87 -7.99 24.48
N ASN A 409 26.87 -7.42 23.81
CA ASN A 409 25.57 -7.01 24.36
C ASN A 409 25.64 -5.95 25.49
N SER A 410 26.79 -5.35 25.76
CA SER A 410 26.96 -4.45 26.93
C SER A 410 26.45 -3.03 26.67
N LYS A 411 26.42 -2.59 25.40
CA LYS A 411 26.14 -1.20 25.02
C LYS A 411 25.29 -1.14 23.74
N ILE A 412 24.59 -0.02 23.58
CA ILE A 412 23.96 0.41 22.34
C ILE A 412 24.70 1.66 21.90
N TYR A 413 25.13 1.65 20.63
CA TYR A 413 25.63 2.83 19.94
C TYR A 413 24.47 3.47 19.17
N PHE A 414 24.45 4.80 19.14
CA PHE A 414 23.47 5.55 18.39
C PHE A 414 24.04 6.90 17.96
N ASP A 415 23.42 7.51 16.98
CA ASP A 415 23.70 8.89 16.65
C ASP A 415 22.54 9.81 17.04
N ARG A 416 22.85 11.09 17.23
CA ARG A 416 21.90 12.18 17.36
C ARG A 416 22.14 13.15 16.21
N PHE A 417 21.08 13.58 15.54
CA PHE A 417 21.17 14.56 14.49
C PHE A 417 20.39 15.81 14.87
N ASN A 418 20.92 16.94 14.38
CA ASN A 418 20.38 18.28 14.55
C ASN A 418 20.13 18.74 16.01
N PRO A 419 20.68 19.91 16.40
CA PRO A 419 21.83 20.58 15.82
C PRO A 419 23.15 20.14 16.44
N GLN A 420 24.18 20.74 15.96
CA GLN A 420 25.57 20.54 16.39
C GLN A 420 25.76 20.54 17.94
N PRO A 421 26.50 19.53 18.47
CA PRO A 421 27.28 18.56 17.71
C PRO A 421 26.47 17.29 17.39
N ALA A 422 25.99 17.15 16.16
CA ALA A 422 25.62 15.85 15.64
C ALA A 422 26.78 14.89 15.88
N GLY A 423 26.51 13.70 16.39
CA GLY A 423 27.59 12.78 16.70
C GLY A 423 27.12 11.43 17.19
N ILE A 424 28.10 10.58 17.43
CA ILE A 424 27.89 9.22 17.95
C ILE A 424 27.98 9.21 19.46
N TYR A 425 27.05 8.50 20.05
CA TYR A 425 26.92 8.26 21.47
C TYR A 425 26.89 6.76 21.77
N SER A 426 27.08 6.39 23.01
CA SER A 426 26.82 5.04 23.54
C SER A 426 26.10 5.13 24.86
N ILE A 427 25.26 4.11 25.15
CA ILE A 427 24.59 3.93 26.42
C ILE A 427 24.73 2.47 26.86
N PRO A 428 24.94 2.16 28.16
CA PRO A 428 24.89 0.78 28.62
C PRO A 428 23.52 0.15 28.39
N ALA A 429 23.48 -1.13 28.01
CA ALA A 429 22.21 -1.84 27.71
C ALA A 429 21.29 -1.96 28.93
N LEU A 430 21.82 -1.88 30.15
CA LEU A 430 21.06 -1.88 31.39
C LEU A 430 20.63 -0.47 31.85
N GLY A 431 20.83 0.55 31.02
CA GLY A 431 20.61 1.94 31.35
C GLY A 431 21.83 2.59 32.03
N GLY A 432 21.83 3.91 32.14
CA GLY A 432 22.93 4.70 32.67
C GLY A 432 23.09 6.01 31.90
N GLU A 433 24.28 6.61 32.03
CA GLU A 433 24.60 7.87 31.37
C GLU A 433 24.98 7.67 29.89
N GLU A 434 24.53 8.57 29.07
CA GLU A 434 24.95 8.64 27.67
C GLU A 434 26.39 9.15 27.58
N ARG A 435 27.21 8.44 26.82
CA ARG A 435 28.60 8.84 26.58
C ARG A 435 28.77 9.31 25.16
N PHE A 436 29.14 10.55 24.99
CA PHE A 436 29.54 11.10 23.67
C PHE A 436 30.88 10.48 23.24
N LEU A 437 30.97 10.06 21.96
CA LEU A 437 32.15 9.38 21.42
C LEU A 437 32.82 10.20 20.30
N LEU A 438 32.06 10.77 19.38
CA LEU A 438 32.63 11.43 18.22
C LEU A 438 31.66 12.46 17.60
N ALA A 439 32.18 13.67 17.30
CA ALA A 439 31.42 14.71 16.61
C ALA A 439 31.35 14.47 15.09
N ASN A 440 30.36 15.07 14.43
CA ASN A 440 30.14 15.03 12.98
C ASN A 440 30.18 13.61 12.40
N ALA A 441 29.50 12.67 13.04
CA ALA A 441 29.49 11.28 12.68
C ALA A 441 28.09 10.66 12.91
N ALA A 442 27.75 9.72 12.05
CA ALA A 442 26.46 9.02 12.07
C ALA A 442 26.62 7.54 11.72
N SER A 443 25.53 6.76 11.87
CA SER A 443 25.43 5.34 11.50
C SER A 443 26.55 4.47 12.07
N PRO A 444 26.65 4.34 13.39
CA PRO A 444 27.65 3.46 14.01
C PRO A 444 27.31 1.99 13.74
N GLU A 445 28.18 1.26 13.04
CA GLU A 445 28.09 -0.19 12.82
C GLU A 445 29.30 -0.88 13.46
N PRO A 446 29.10 -1.69 14.51
CA PRO A 446 30.20 -2.30 15.26
C PRO A 446 30.89 -3.42 14.49
N LEU A 447 32.21 -3.48 14.63
CA LEU A 447 33.06 -4.56 14.14
C LEU A 447 33.40 -5.55 15.26
N PRO A 448 33.82 -6.79 14.90
CA PRO A 448 34.14 -7.82 15.91
C PRO A 448 35.29 -7.45 16.86
N ASP A 449 36.18 -6.55 16.47
CA ASP A 449 37.28 -6.05 17.27
C ASP A 449 36.90 -4.91 18.21
N GLY A 450 35.61 -4.50 18.26
CA GLY A 450 35.10 -3.40 19.08
C GLY A 450 35.26 -2.01 18.46
N SER A 451 35.86 -1.91 17.29
CA SER A 451 35.86 -0.69 16.48
C SER A 451 34.51 -0.49 15.74
N LEU A 452 34.31 0.67 15.12
CA LEU A 452 33.09 1.02 14.44
C LEU A 452 33.36 1.42 12.97
N LEU A 453 32.50 1.01 12.07
CA LEU A 453 32.31 1.74 10.83
C LEU A 453 31.30 2.86 11.08
N ILE A 454 31.61 4.02 10.59
CA ILE A 454 30.80 5.24 10.74
C ILE A 454 30.74 6.02 9.45
N VAL A 455 29.78 6.92 9.35
CA VAL A 455 29.67 7.86 8.24
C VAL A 455 29.96 9.27 8.77
N ARG A 456 30.77 10.05 8.05
CA ARG A 456 31.02 11.46 8.33
C ARG A 456 30.82 12.30 7.09
N VAL A 457 30.34 13.52 7.27
CA VAL A 457 30.27 14.52 6.20
C VAL A 457 31.67 15.06 5.97
N ASP A 458 32.22 14.90 4.76
CA ASP A 458 33.49 15.50 4.37
C ASP A 458 33.33 17.01 4.03
N PRO A 459 34.42 17.76 3.88
CA PRO A 459 34.36 19.18 3.49
C PRO A 459 33.61 19.46 2.18
N ASP A 460 33.56 18.47 1.27
CA ASP A 460 32.86 18.57 -0.03
C ASP A 460 31.37 18.16 0.08
N ARG A 461 30.83 18.05 1.28
CA ARG A 461 29.45 17.62 1.60
C ARG A 461 29.13 16.19 1.18
N ARG A 462 30.10 15.31 1.08
CA ARG A 462 29.91 13.90 0.81
C ARG A 462 29.94 13.14 2.13
N ASN A 463 29.13 12.13 2.21
CA ASN A 463 29.02 11.28 3.40
C ASN A 463 29.99 10.11 3.27
N GLN A 464 31.22 10.29 3.70
CA GLN A 464 32.30 9.31 3.57
C GLN A 464 32.28 8.30 4.70
N VAL A 465 32.57 7.04 4.40
CA VAL A 465 32.73 5.96 5.39
C VAL A 465 34.11 6.07 6.03
N TYR A 466 34.14 5.93 7.36
CA TYR A 466 35.35 5.89 8.18
C TYR A 466 35.38 4.65 9.05
N HIS A 467 36.56 4.14 9.32
CA HIS A 467 36.82 3.18 10.39
C HIS A 467 37.26 3.97 11.64
N PHE A 468 36.56 3.76 12.77
CA PHE A 468 36.75 4.49 14.02
C PHE A 468 37.02 3.52 15.16
N TRP A 469 38.05 3.82 15.96
CA TRP A 469 38.42 3.08 17.16
C TRP A 469 38.07 3.93 18.39
N PRO A 470 36.96 3.64 19.12
CA PRO A 470 36.50 4.45 20.24
C PRO A 470 37.50 4.54 21.41
N ASP A 471 38.34 3.51 21.59
CA ASP A 471 39.29 3.43 22.72
C ASP A 471 40.44 4.44 22.61
N ASN A 472 40.86 4.77 21.43
CA ASN A 472 42.03 5.65 21.19
C ASN A 472 41.72 6.86 20.26
N GLY A 473 40.48 6.99 19.79
CA GLY A 473 40.04 8.09 18.95
C GLY A 473 40.58 8.06 17.51
N ARG A 474 41.24 6.95 17.09
CA ARG A 474 41.78 6.81 15.73
C ARG A 474 40.66 6.80 14.71
N LEU A 475 40.87 7.51 13.58
CA LEU A 475 40.00 7.57 12.43
C LEU A 475 40.79 7.20 11.17
N GLN A 476 40.17 6.39 10.31
CA GLN A 476 40.70 6.05 8.98
C GLN A 476 39.63 6.21 7.92
N ALA A 477 39.79 7.08 6.95
CA ALA A 477 38.88 7.26 5.83
C ALA A 477 38.94 6.05 4.88
N LEU A 478 37.77 5.61 4.40
CA LEU A 478 37.62 4.56 3.39
C LEU A 478 37.08 5.16 2.08
N SER A 479 37.40 4.54 0.93
CA SER A 479 37.03 5.05 -0.39
C SER A 479 35.56 4.73 -0.75
N ALA A 480 34.63 5.03 0.14
CA ALA A 480 33.22 4.79 -0.03
C ALA A 480 32.41 6.00 0.46
N TRP A 481 31.42 6.43 -0.32
CA TRP A 481 30.51 7.53 0.00
C TRP A 481 29.09 7.00 0.02
N VAL A 482 28.39 7.24 1.11
CA VAL A 482 27.03 6.75 1.39
C VAL A 482 26.03 7.83 1.04
N ASP A 483 24.91 7.46 0.47
CA ASP A 483 23.78 8.35 0.33
C ASP A 483 23.08 8.50 1.69
N LEU A 484 22.82 9.74 2.12
CA LEU A 484 22.17 10.05 3.40
C LEU A 484 20.66 10.21 3.31
N ASN A 485 20.08 10.06 2.16
CA ASN A 485 18.65 10.34 2.06
C ASN A 485 17.78 9.08 2.33
N PRO A 486 17.08 9.02 3.44
CA PRO A 486 17.10 9.91 4.62
C PRO A 486 17.97 9.39 5.77
N SER A 487 18.57 8.21 5.65
CA SER A 487 19.47 7.62 6.62
C SER A 487 20.54 6.78 5.91
N PRO A 488 21.80 6.83 6.36
CA PRO A 488 22.84 6.06 5.71
C PRO A 488 22.60 4.57 5.86
N ALA A 489 22.34 3.92 4.75
CA ALA A 489 22.19 2.47 4.72
C ALA A 489 23.56 1.81 4.61
N LEU A 490 24.20 1.56 5.76
CA LEU A 490 25.47 0.85 5.90
C LEU A 490 25.27 -0.34 6.83
N ARG A 491 25.73 -1.53 6.45
CA ARG A 491 25.65 -2.76 7.24
C ARG A 491 26.88 -3.61 7.10
N VAL A 492 27.43 -4.03 8.24
CA VAL A 492 28.60 -4.91 8.31
C VAL A 492 28.16 -6.37 8.24
N PHE A 493 28.88 -7.20 7.45
CA PHE A 493 28.69 -8.64 7.46
C PHE A 493 29.22 -9.25 8.77
N PRO A 494 28.63 -10.36 9.26
CA PRO A 494 29.00 -10.96 10.56
C PRO A 494 30.48 -11.26 10.76
N GLY A 495 31.22 -11.50 9.66
CA GLY A 495 32.67 -11.70 9.71
C GLY A 495 33.50 -10.44 9.96
N GLY A 496 32.93 -9.26 9.85
CA GLY A 496 33.63 -7.99 9.99
C GLY A 496 34.64 -7.67 8.89
N ASP A 497 34.65 -8.43 7.81
CA ASP A 497 35.59 -8.27 6.68
C ASP A 497 35.03 -7.37 5.58
N GLU A 498 33.71 -7.32 5.44
CA GLU A 498 33.02 -6.61 4.37
C GLU A 498 31.77 -5.90 4.93
N ALA A 499 31.39 -4.80 4.30
CA ALA A 499 30.15 -4.10 4.56
C ALA A 499 29.37 -3.88 3.24
N ALA A 500 28.03 -3.81 3.32
CA ALA A 500 27.17 -3.38 2.22
C ALA A 500 26.67 -1.97 2.47
N PHE A 501 26.54 -1.16 1.40
CA PHE A 501 26.01 0.21 1.51
C PHE A 501 25.33 0.68 0.21
N PHE A 502 24.38 1.61 0.35
CA PHE A 502 23.87 2.39 -0.76
C PHE A 502 24.66 3.69 -0.88
N GLY A 503 25.10 4.03 -2.09
CA GLY A 503 25.86 5.25 -2.31
C GLY A 503 26.57 5.31 -3.63
N SER A 504 27.71 5.99 -3.67
CA SER A 504 28.54 6.17 -4.86
C SER A 504 30.01 5.87 -4.54
N VAL A 505 30.79 5.71 -5.61
CA VAL A 505 32.24 5.48 -5.52
C VAL A 505 32.94 6.53 -6.39
N GLN A 506 33.99 7.14 -5.88
CA GLN A 506 34.75 8.18 -6.59
C GLN A 506 35.32 7.63 -7.91
N GLY A 507 35.08 8.33 -9.02
CA GLY A 507 35.70 8.02 -10.33
C GLY A 507 34.87 7.10 -11.26
N THR A 508 33.65 6.73 -10.94
CA THR A 508 32.82 5.81 -11.76
C THR A 508 31.84 6.48 -12.71
N GLY A 509 32.23 7.64 -13.32
CA GLY A 509 31.45 8.25 -14.40
C GLY A 509 30.48 9.36 -13.97
N THR A 510 29.67 9.85 -14.93
CA THR A 510 28.68 10.92 -14.76
C THR A 510 27.34 10.46 -14.13
N ASP A 511 27.22 9.20 -13.75
CA ASP A 511 26.01 8.63 -13.13
C ASP A 511 26.06 8.90 -11.62
N ASN A 512 25.33 9.91 -11.16
CA ASN A 512 25.17 10.25 -9.75
C ASN A 512 24.07 9.46 -9.05
N SER A 513 23.51 8.44 -9.70
CA SER A 513 22.49 7.60 -9.09
C SER A 513 23.09 6.72 -7.99
N PRO A 514 22.47 6.63 -6.80
CA PRO A 514 22.94 5.73 -5.76
C PRO A 514 22.76 4.27 -6.20
N HIS A 515 23.79 3.47 -5.93
CA HIS A 515 23.83 2.05 -6.22
C HIS A 515 24.18 1.27 -4.96
N LEU A 516 23.91 -0.03 -4.99
CA LEU A 516 24.33 -0.93 -3.93
C LEU A 516 25.78 -1.37 -4.17
N TYR A 517 26.61 -1.23 -3.14
CA TYR A 517 28.03 -1.63 -3.15
C TYR A 517 28.36 -2.53 -1.97
N SER A 518 29.41 -3.36 -2.14
CA SER A 518 30.16 -3.90 -1.00
C SER A 518 31.47 -3.15 -0.83
N LEU A 519 31.92 -3.05 0.43
CA LEU A 519 33.15 -2.43 0.86
C LEU A 519 33.99 -3.46 1.62
N GLU A 520 35.14 -3.84 1.10
CA GLU A 520 36.15 -4.62 1.83
C GLU A 520 36.84 -3.70 2.88
N ILE A 521 36.64 -3.97 4.15
CA ILE A 521 37.00 -3.03 5.24
C ILE A 521 38.51 -2.84 5.34
N ALA A 522 39.28 -3.94 5.21
CA ALA A 522 40.73 -3.90 5.34
C ALA A 522 41.43 -3.08 4.25
N THR A 523 40.92 -3.10 3.03
CA THR A 523 41.55 -2.46 1.84
C THR A 523 40.84 -1.19 1.40
N GLY A 524 39.61 -0.96 1.85
CA GLY A 524 38.76 0.12 1.35
C GLY A 524 38.28 -0.10 -0.09
N ARG A 525 38.45 -1.31 -0.65
CA ARG A 525 38.05 -1.63 -2.02
C ARG A 525 36.53 -1.82 -2.10
N THR A 526 35.91 -1.18 -3.07
CA THR A 526 34.46 -1.26 -3.30
C THR A 526 34.14 -2.06 -4.56
N ARG A 527 32.98 -2.72 -4.56
CA ARG A 527 32.45 -3.48 -5.69
C ARG A 527 30.95 -3.25 -5.81
N ARG A 528 30.47 -2.88 -7.02
CA ARG A 528 29.03 -2.74 -7.30
C ARG A 528 28.33 -4.11 -7.22
N LEU A 529 27.20 -4.16 -6.53
CA LEU A 529 26.37 -5.34 -6.35
C LEU A 529 25.10 -5.22 -7.20
N ALA A 530 24.60 -6.36 -7.70
CA ALA A 530 23.34 -6.51 -8.42
C ALA A 530 23.05 -5.35 -9.43
N PRO A 531 23.94 -5.09 -10.41
CA PRO A 531 23.83 -3.96 -11.32
C PRO A 531 22.57 -4.00 -12.22
N GLU A 532 21.94 -5.16 -12.38
CA GLU A 532 20.71 -5.37 -13.15
C GLU A 532 19.43 -5.05 -12.36
N LEU A 533 19.52 -4.84 -11.04
CA LEU A 533 18.33 -4.44 -10.28
C LEU A 533 18.00 -2.98 -10.59
N PRO A 534 16.76 -2.70 -11.01
CA PRO A 534 16.29 -1.34 -11.15
C PRO A 534 16.13 -0.75 -9.74
N ILE A 535 17.18 -0.19 -9.19
CA ILE A 535 17.11 0.67 -8.02
C ILE A 535 16.50 1.96 -8.53
N VAL A 536 15.18 2.06 -8.41
CA VAL A 536 14.45 3.26 -8.81
C VAL A 536 14.93 4.39 -7.92
N GLN A 537 15.31 5.49 -8.51
CA GLN A 537 15.67 6.77 -7.86
C GLN A 537 14.48 7.43 -7.14
N SER A 538 13.50 6.66 -6.68
CA SER A 538 12.51 7.23 -5.77
C SER A 538 13.20 7.40 -4.42
N ALA A 539 13.05 8.57 -3.85
CA ALA A 539 13.53 8.94 -2.53
C ALA A 539 12.94 8.09 -1.38
N GLN A 540 12.79 6.80 -1.60
CA GLN A 540 12.32 5.84 -0.61
C GLN A 540 13.55 5.22 0.06
N ILE A 541 13.51 5.24 1.37
CA ILE A 541 14.43 4.54 2.24
C ILE A 541 14.32 3.07 1.87
N PHE A 542 15.42 2.49 1.43
CA PHE A 542 15.51 1.05 1.27
C PHE A 542 16.16 0.51 2.55
N PRO A 543 15.47 -0.27 3.39
CA PRO A 543 16.14 -0.93 4.48
C PRO A 543 17.23 -1.82 3.90
N LEU A 544 18.42 -1.74 4.49
CA LEU A 544 19.51 -2.63 4.18
C LEU A 544 19.83 -3.45 5.42
N ALA A 545 19.78 -4.77 5.30
CA ALA A 545 20.21 -5.69 6.34
C ALA A 545 21.09 -6.79 5.75
N VAL A 546 21.79 -7.51 6.60
CA VAL A 546 22.64 -8.63 6.23
C VAL A 546 22.15 -9.87 6.96
N THR A 547 22.03 -11.00 6.27
CA THR A 547 21.67 -12.27 6.91
C THR A 547 22.76 -12.72 7.89
N LEU A 548 22.38 -13.33 9.01
CA LEU A 548 23.31 -13.73 10.06
C LEU A 548 24.30 -14.80 9.62
N ASP A 549 23.99 -15.58 8.58
CA ASP A 549 24.93 -16.51 7.96
C ASP A 549 25.94 -15.82 7.02
N GLY A 550 25.82 -14.51 6.85
CA GLY A 550 26.67 -13.68 5.99
C GLY A 550 26.60 -13.99 4.50
N ARG A 551 25.58 -14.74 4.05
CA ARG A 551 25.47 -15.19 2.64
C ARG A 551 24.71 -14.23 1.77
N SER A 552 23.86 -13.41 2.35
CA SER A 552 22.98 -12.51 1.60
C SER A 552 22.81 -11.19 2.30
N PHE A 553 22.40 -10.19 1.56
CA PHE A 553 21.85 -8.94 2.09
C PHE A 553 20.38 -8.82 1.71
N LEU A 554 19.64 -8.06 2.50
CA LEU A 554 18.21 -7.89 2.41
C LEU A 554 17.88 -6.44 2.09
N ILE A 555 16.97 -6.24 1.13
CA ILE A 555 16.46 -4.91 0.78
C ILE A 555 14.94 -4.98 0.56
N ASP A 556 14.28 -3.85 0.67
CA ASP A 556 12.89 -3.67 0.25
C ASP A 556 12.86 -3.20 -1.21
N LEU A 557 12.15 -3.90 -2.08
CA LEU A 557 11.91 -3.51 -3.45
C LEU A 557 10.43 -3.17 -3.63
N PRO A 558 10.09 -1.89 -3.85
CA PRO A 558 8.71 -1.49 -4.13
C PRO A 558 8.22 -2.12 -5.44
N SER A 559 6.96 -2.56 -5.44
CA SER A 559 6.28 -3.20 -6.57
C SER A 559 4.81 -2.76 -6.62
N GLY A 560 4.53 -1.61 -7.21
CA GLY A 560 3.23 -0.95 -7.13
C GLY A 560 2.99 -0.47 -5.69
N ASN A 561 1.86 -0.89 -5.09
CA ASN A 561 1.52 -0.57 -3.69
C ASN A 561 2.05 -1.62 -2.69
N LEU A 562 2.90 -2.54 -3.14
CA LEU A 562 3.47 -3.59 -2.30
C LEU A 562 4.98 -3.41 -2.20
N HIS A 563 5.52 -3.84 -1.06
CA HIS A 563 6.93 -3.85 -0.74
C HIS A 563 7.42 -5.28 -0.62
N ARG A 564 8.45 -5.65 -1.38
CA ARG A 564 9.02 -7.00 -1.35
C ARG A 564 10.36 -7.00 -0.64
N ILE A 565 10.43 -7.66 0.49
CA ILE A 565 11.72 -7.93 1.14
C ILE A 565 12.38 -9.06 0.36
N VAL A 566 13.53 -8.77 -0.23
CA VAL A 566 14.28 -9.70 -1.06
C VAL A 566 15.66 -9.97 -0.50
N ALA A 567 16.11 -11.23 -0.62
CA ALA A 567 17.47 -11.63 -0.35
C ALA A 567 18.29 -11.66 -1.64
N ILE A 568 19.41 -10.98 -1.62
CA ILE A 568 20.36 -10.91 -2.73
C ILE A 568 21.66 -11.58 -2.26
N PRO A 569 22.23 -12.55 -3.00
CA PRO A 569 23.47 -13.19 -2.60
C PRO A 569 24.61 -12.18 -2.38
N ARG A 570 25.46 -12.39 -1.35
CA ARG A 570 26.63 -11.54 -1.04
C ARG A 570 27.55 -11.33 -2.24
N SER A 571 27.65 -12.33 -3.13
CA SER A 571 28.39 -12.20 -4.39
C SER A 571 27.83 -11.12 -5.33
N GLY A 572 26.61 -10.67 -5.15
CA GLY A 572 25.86 -9.81 -6.06
C GLY A 572 25.47 -10.50 -7.36
N ARG A 573 25.66 -11.83 -7.47
CA ARG A 573 25.34 -12.63 -8.64
C ARG A 573 24.46 -13.82 -8.22
N GLY A 574 23.45 -14.12 -8.99
CA GLY A 574 22.51 -15.21 -8.71
C GLY A 574 21.06 -14.73 -8.57
N PRO A 575 20.13 -15.66 -8.38
CA PRO A 575 18.70 -15.32 -8.30
C PRO A 575 18.41 -14.51 -7.05
N VAL A 576 17.61 -13.45 -7.22
CA VAL A 576 17.03 -12.67 -6.12
C VAL A 576 15.84 -13.45 -5.58
N GLN A 577 15.83 -13.74 -4.29
CA GLN A 577 14.77 -14.49 -3.63
C GLN A 577 13.85 -13.52 -2.87
N THR A 578 12.56 -13.51 -3.19
CA THR A 578 11.57 -12.81 -2.37
C THR A 578 11.32 -13.62 -1.09
N LEU A 579 11.55 -13.00 0.07
CA LEU A 579 11.30 -13.60 1.38
C LEU A 579 9.87 -13.34 1.83
N MET A 580 9.42 -12.08 1.77
CA MET A 580 8.07 -11.69 2.16
C MET A 580 7.60 -10.49 1.34
N THR A 581 6.28 -10.23 1.39
CA THR A 581 5.65 -9.06 0.78
C THR A 581 4.86 -8.33 1.85
N LEU A 582 5.10 -7.02 1.96
CA LEU A 582 4.47 -6.12 2.91
C LEU A 582 3.52 -5.18 2.17
N THR A 583 2.53 -4.66 2.86
CA THR A 583 1.56 -3.67 2.35
C THR A 583 1.99 -2.23 2.57
N SER A 584 2.97 -2.00 3.45
CA SER A 584 3.56 -0.70 3.75
C SER A 584 5.08 -0.76 3.65
N ALA A 585 5.72 0.41 3.48
CA ALA A 585 7.17 0.52 3.43
C ALA A 585 7.81 0.11 4.76
N ALA A 586 8.97 -0.56 4.67
CA ALA A 586 9.86 -0.76 5.80
C ALA A 586 11.01 0.24 5.74
N TRP A 587 11.28 0.93 6.84
CA TRP A 587 12.47 1.79 6.95
C TRP A 587 13.66 1.03 7.48
N SER A 588 13.40 0.03 8.30
CA SER A 588 14.43 -0.82 8.86
C SER A 588 13.97 -2.28 8.93
N LEU A 589 14.94 -3.15 8.86
CA LEU A 589 14.78 -4.59 8.89
C LEU A 589 16.00 -5.15 9.61
N ASP A 590 15.77 -6.05 10.59
CA ASP A 590 16.87 -6.72 11.29
C ASP A 590 16.59 -8.22 11.47
N PRO A 591 17.45 -9.12 10.96
CA PRO A 591 17.32 -10.55 11.15
C PRO A 591 17.78 -10.97 12.56
N ALA A 592 17.07 -11.93 13.15
CA ALA A 592 17.35 -12.46 14.46
C ALA A 592 17.95 -13.87 14.41
N PRO A 593 18.75 -14.28 15.43
CA PRO A 593 19.38 -15.60 15.49
C PRO A 593 18.42 -16.79 15.44
N ASP A 594 17.19 -16.62 15.83
CA ASP A 594 16.13 -17.64 15.74
C ASP A 594 15.47 -17.76 14.36
N GLY A 595 15.97 -17.03 13.36
CA GLY A 595 15.44 -16.99 12.01
C GLY A 595 14.23 -16.08 11.83
N SER A 596 13.81 -15.35 12.86
CA SER A 596 12.79 -14.31 12.73
C SER A 596 13.37 -13.01 12.14
N PHE A 597 12.48 -12.10 11.67
CA PHE A 597 12.83 -10.75 11.24
C PHE A 597 12.04 -9.74 12.05
N TYR A 598 12.71 -8.68 12.46
CA TYR A 598 12.06 -7.50 13.01
C TYR A 598 12.01 -6.42 11.95
N VAL A 599 10.82 -5.91 11.68
CA VAL A 599 10.56 -4.96 10.59
C VAL A 599 9.70 -3.84 11.13
N ASP A 600 10.10 -2.60 10.91
CA ASP A 600 9.18 -1.49 11.11
C ASP A 600 8.25 -1.34 9.90
N GLN A 601 6.99 -1.07 10.18
CA GLN A 601 6.02 -0.70 9.16
C GLN A 601 5.56 0.72 9.45
N ILE A 602 5.75 1.58 8.46
CA ILE A 602 5.52 3.01 8.59
C ILE A 602 4.41 3.44 7.67
N GLU A 603 3.42 4.12 8.23
CA GLU A 603 2.33 4.77 7.51
C GLU A 603 2.53 6.28 7.59
N ARG A 604 2.57 6.92 6.45
CA ARG A 604 2.71 8.38 6.30
C ARG A 604 1.66 8.88 5.30
N PRO A 605 0.38 8.90 5.66
CA PRO A 605 -0.64 9.51 4.81
C PRO A 605 -0.36 11.02 4.66
N LEU A 606 -0.84 11.59 3.58
CA LEU A 606 -0.76 13.04 3.36
C LEU A 606 -2.06 13.66 3.85
N GLU A 607 -1.98 14.62 4.77
CA GLU A 607 -3.12 15.35 5.27
C GLU A 607 -3.05 16.82 4.85
N THR A 608 -4.21 17.42 4.60
CA THR A 608 -4.34 18.87 4.48
C THR A 608 -4.95 19.40 5.77
N LEU A 609 -4.23 20.26 6.47
CA LEU A 609 -4.62 20.82 7.74
C LEU A 609 -5.00 22.30 7.60
N ARG A 610 -5.94 22.74 8.46
CA ARG A 610 -6.23 24.13 8.71
C ARG A 610 -6.03 24.43 10.19
N LEU A 611 -5.26 25.46 10.51
CA LEU A 611 -4.91 25.80 11.88
C LEU A 611 -4.91 27.32 12.12
N SER A 612 -5.12 27.71 13.38
CA SER A 612 -5.02 29.12 13.78
C SER A 612 -3.57 29.56 13.95
N ALA A 613 -3.21 30.77 13.54
CA ALA A 613 -1.90 31.36 13.83
C ALA A 613 -1.65 31.58 15.35
N SER A 614 -2.69 31.53 16.20
CA SER A 614 -2.55 31.55 17.66
C SER A 614 -2.31 30.19 18.28
N GLY A 615 -2.40 29.10 17.49
CA GLY A 615 -2.27 27.73 17.95
C GLY A 615 -3.61 27.03 18.18
N GLY A 616 -3.56 25.85 18.77
CA GLY A 616 -4.72 25.02 19.08
C GLY A 616 -4.71 23.68 18.35
N THR A 617 -5.83 22.98 18.31
CA THR A 617 -5.95 21.70 17.60
C THR A 617 -6.15 21.94 16.10
N PRO A 618 -5.30 21.40 15.21
CA PRO A 618 -5.50 21.49 13.78
C PRO A 618 -6.79 20.80 13.34
N GLU A 619 -7.47 21.38 12.36
CA GLU A 619 -8.61 20.78 11.67
C GLU A 619 -8.09 20.01 10.46
N VAL A 620 -8.35 18.70 10.37
CA VAL A 620 -8.03 17.88 9.19
C VAL A 620 -9.12 18.11 8.15
N LEU A 621 -8.76 18.71 7.02
CA LEU A 621 -9.69 18.99 5.92
C LEU A 621 -9.85 17.82 4.97
N ALA A 622 -8.78 17.09 4.74
CA ALA A 622 -8.73 15.89 3.93
C ALA A 622 -7.48 15.07 4.23
N ASP A 623 -7.56 13.78 3.95
CA ASP A 623 -6.46 12.84 3.95
C ASP A 623 -6.37 12.15 2.59
N ALA A 624 -5.16 11.77 2.19
CA ALA A 624 -4.90 11.03 0.98
C ALA A 624 -3.93 9.88 1.27
N GLU A 625 -3.95 8.84 0.41
CA GLU A 625 -2.87 7.86 0.41
C GLU A 625 -1.51 8.56 0.32
N ALA A 626 -0.51 7.94 0.97
CA ALA A 626 0.86 8.43 0.95
C ALA A 626 1.28 8.81 -0.47
N TYR A 627 1.57 10.08 -0.68
CA TYR A 627 2.09 10.57 -1.95
C TYR A 627 3.54 10.10 -2.08
N PRO A 628 3.99 9.58 -3.24
CA PRO A 628 5.38 9.23 -3.39
C PRO A 628 6.23 10.49 -3.21
N TYR A 629 7.22 10.37 -2.35
CA TYR A 629 8.20 11.43 -2.11
C TYR A 629 8.75 12.00 -3.43
N PRO A 630 8.87 13.33 -3.56
CA PRO A 630 8.86 14.29 -2.47
C PRO A 630 7.49 14.96 -2.26
N ALA A 631 6.84 14.66 -1.14
CA ALA A 631 5.60 15.33 -0.72
C ALA A 631 5.78 16.84 -0.47
N TRP A 632 7.02 17.27 -0.21
CA TRP A 632 7.40 18.67 0.04
C TRP A 632 7.13 19.62 -1.14
N ALA A 633 6.74 19.13 -2.30
CA ALA A 633 6.33 20.01 -3.40
C ALA A 633 4.82 20.35 -3.40
N ALA A 634 4.02 19.73 -2.56
CA ALA A 634 2.55 19.84 -2.59
C ALA A 634 2.03 20.93 -1.66
N SER A 635 2.23 22.22 -2.03
CA SER A 635 1.56 23.31 -1.31
C SER A 635 0.05 23.20 -1.39
N PRO A 636 -0.69 23.37 -0.27
CA PRO A 636 -2.14 23.39 -0.30
C PRO A 636 -2.64 24.59 -1.08
N VAL A 637 -3.57 24.37 -2.01
CA VAL A 637 -4.18 25.41 -2.84
C VAL A 637 -5.67 25.46 -2.56
N GLU A 638 -6.16 26.60 -2.02
CA GLU A 638 -7.56 26.89 -1.79
C GLU A 638 -8.11 27.84 -2.86
N PHE A 639 -9.33 27.56 -3.33
CA PHE A 639 -10.06 28.42 -4.25
C PHE A 639 -11.10 29.28 -3.51
N PRO A 640 -11.54 30.42 -4.11
CA PRO A 640 -12.50 31.33 -3.45
C PRO A 640 -13.85 30.68 -3.13
N ASP A 641 -14.21 29.58 -3.76
CA ASP A 641 -15.43 28.83 -3.51
C ASP A 641 -15.31 27.78 -2.40
N GLY A 642 -14.18 27.76 -1.68
CA GLY A 642 -13.89 26.85 -0.57
C GLY A 642 -13.42 25.46 -1.00
N ARG A 643 -13.28 25.19 -2.31
CA ARG A 643 -12.64 23.97 -2.79
C ARG A 643 -11.12 24.06 -2.62
N PHE A 644 -10.46 22.92 -2.52
CA PHE A 644 -9.00 22.85 -2.47
C PHE A 644 -8.47 21.64 -3.24
N LEU A 645 -7.18 21.70 -3.60
CA LEU A 645 -6.48 20.61 -4.27
C LEU A 645 -5.91 19.63 -3.25
N LEU A 646 -6.09 18.35 -3.55
CA LEU A 646 -5.53 17.24 -2.79
C LEU A 646 -4.64 16.41 -3.73
N PRO A 647 -3.32 16.40 -3.56
CA PRO A 647 -2.44 15.48 -4.28
C PRO A 647 -2.59 14.06 -3.75
N THR A 648 -2.66 13.08 -4.64
CA THR A 648 -2.82 11.66 -4.28
C THR A 648 -2.24 10.74 -5.33
N LEU A 649 -2.25 9.44 -5.04
CA LEU A 649 -1.96 8.38 -6.02
C LEU A 649 -3.25 7.67 -6.42
N ILE A 650 -3.54 7.63 -7.72
CA ILE A 650 -4.61 6.77 -8.26
C ILE A 650 -3.96 5.69 -9.11
N SER A 651 -4.11 4.44 -8.70
CA SER A 651 -3.47 3.28 -9.37
C SER A 651 -1.95 3.44 -9.50
N GLY A 652 -1.28 3.95 -8.46
CA GLY A 652 0.16 4.17 -8.41
C GLY A 652 0.66 5.33 -9.26
N ARG A 653 -0.23 6.20 -9.76
CA ARG A 653 0.13 7.39 -10.54
C ARG A 653 -0.28 8.67 -9.84
N PRO A 654 0.58 9.69 -9.81
CA PRO A 654 0.25 11.00 -9.23
C PRO A 654 -0.97 11.63 -9.89
N ARG A 655 -1.90 12.10 -9.07
CA ARG A 655 -3.12 12.80 -9.45
C ARG A 655 -3.41 13.96 -8.51
N LEU A 656 -4.03 14.99 -9.06
CA LEU A 656 -4.61 16.08 -8.28
C LEU A 656 -6.13 15.93 -8.26
N LEU A 657 -6.69 15.90 -7.07
CA LEU A 657 -8.14 15.92 -6.84
C LEU A 657 -8.57 17.33 -6.43
N LEU A 658 -9.81 17.65 -6.72
CA LEU A 658 -10.46 18.91 -6.31
C LEU A 658 -11.74 18.58 -5.52
N GLY A 659 -11.91 19.17 -4.36
CA GLY A 659 -13.06 18.93 -3.50
C GLY A 659 -13.20 19.96 -2.38
N VAL A 660 -14.21 19.78 -1.51
CA VAL A 660 -14.45 20.59 -0.32
C VAL A 660 -14.19 19.79 0.95
N PRO A 661 -13.87 20.43 2.09
CA PRO A 661 -13.69 19.75 3.36
C PRO A 661 -14.87 18.84 3.70
N GLY A 662 -14.60 17.58 4.07
CA GLY A 662 -15.63 16.58 4.38
C GLY A 662 -16.55 16.17 3.22
N GLY A 663 -16.29 16.66 2.01
CA GLY A 663 -17.04 16.36 0.78
C GLY A 663 -16.34 15.35 -0.12
N ASN A 664 -16.89 15.18 -1.33
CA ASN A 664 -16.29 14.32 -2.34
C ASN A 664 -15.20 15.05 -3.11
N PHE A 665 -14.10 14.33 -3.36
CA PHE A 665 -13.02 14.75 -4.23
C PHE A 665 -13.16 14.10 -5.59
N SER A 666 -12.91 14.84 -6.66
CA SER A 666 -12.90 14.35 -8.03
C SER A 666 -11.60 14.76 -8.73
N PRO A 667 -11.13 14.01 -9.73
CA PRO A 667 -9.96 14.40 -10.49
C PRO A 667 -10.09 15.82 -11.05
N LEU A 668 -9.07 16.67 -10.82
CA LEU A 668 -9.02 18.02 -11.37
C LEU A 668 -9.09 18.01 -12.90
N LEU A 669 -8.46 17.02 -13.53
CA LEU A 669 -8.35 16.88 -14.98
C LEU A 669 -8.80 15.50 -15.44
N GLU A 670 -9.59 15.46 -16.51
CA GLU A 670 -9.91 14.25 -17.27
C GLU A 670 -8.76 13.91 -18.24
N THR A 671 -7.65 13.40 -17.72
CA THR A 671 -6.47 13.04 -18.51
C THR A 671 -5.89 11.69 -18.08
N ARG A 672 -5.19 11.02 -19.00
CA ARG A 672 -4.38 9.82 -18.69
C ARG A 672 -2.98 10.15 -18.20
N GLU A 673 -2.55 11.40 -18.37
CA GLU A 673 -1.22 11.85 -17.95
C GLU A 673 -1.17 12.03 -16.44
N GLU A 674 0.03 11.88 -15.87
CA GLU A 674 0.27 12.20 -14.47
C GLU A 674 0.07 13.70 -14.22
N THR A 675 -0.56 14.02 -13.10
CA THR A 675 -0.76 15.41 -12.67
C THR A 675 -0.32 15.53 -11.22
N GLY A 676 0.50 16.53 -10.92
CA GLY A 676 1.08 16.60 -9.56
C GLY A 676 1.66 17.97 -9.22
N ALA A 677 2.24 18.00 -8.03
CA ALA A 677 2.94 19.13 -7.47
C ALA A 677 4.30 19.39 -8.17
N PRO A 678 4.87 20.61 -8.02
CA PRO A 678 4.28 21.75 -7.28
C PRO A 678 3.06 22.36 -7.97
N THR A 679 2.17 22.96 -7.16
CA THR A 679 0.93 23.56 -7.64
C THR A 679 0.76 24.98 -7.08
N THR A 680 0.11 25.87 -7.86
CA THR A 680 -0.28 27.18 -7.38
C THR A 680 -1.54 27.67 -8.10
N ARG A 681 -2.37 28.45 -7.41
CA ARG A 681 -3.54 29.09 -8.01
C ARG A 681 -3.10 30.24 -8.93
N VAL A 682 -3.74 30.33 -10.09
CA VAL A 682 -3.56 31.43 -11.06
C VAL A 682 -4.90 32.15 -11.19
N GLY A 683 -4.98 33.39 -10.69
CA GLY A 683 -6.26 34.10 -10.65
C GLY A 683 -7.33 33.36 -9.81
N SER A 684 -8.59 33.43 -10.24
CA SER A 684 -9.73 32.87 -9.51
C SER A 684 -10.19 31.47 -9.99
N GLY A 685 -9.78 31.05 -11.19
CA GLY A 685 -10.34 29.82 -11.82
C GLY A 685 -9.33 28.93 -12.54
N GLU A 686 -8.04 29.22 -12.40
CA GLU A 686 -6.98 28.46 -13.03
C GLU A 686 -5.97 27.97 -11.99
N VAL A 687 -5.25 26.91 -12.35
CA VAL A 687 -4.18 26.32 -11.53
C VAL A 687 -2.98 26.01 -12.41
N ALA A 688 -1.80 26.37 -11.96
CA ALA A 688 -0.54 25.90 -12.53
C ALA A 688 -0.08 24.65 -11.79
N LEU A 689 0.39 23.63 -12.54
CA LEU A 689 0.71 22.29 -12.04
C LEU A 689 1.73 21.60 -12.95
N MET A 690 2.30 20.51 -12.46
CA MET A 690 3.15 19.64 -13.29
C MET A 690 2.32 18.57 -13.99
N VAL A 691 2.58 18.35 -15.29
CA VAL A 691 1.87 17.37 -16.13
C VAL A 691 2.87 16.49 -16.87
N GLY A 692 2.55 15.19 -16.98
CA GLY A 692 3.38 14.20 -17.64
C GLY A 692 4.34 13.48 -16.69
N SER A 693 4.95 12.41 -17.21
CA SER A 693 5.97 11.62 -16.49
C SER A 693 7.37 12.00 -16.95
N PRO A 694 8.40 11.90 -16.10
CA PRO A 694 9.78 12.09 -16.53
C PRO A 694 10.17 11.18 -17.71
N PRO A 695 10.95 11.64 -18.69
CA PRO A 695 11.57 12.95 -18.77
C PRO A 695 10.71 14.05 -19.42
N ALA A 696 9.49 13.76 -19.89
CA ALA A 696 8.60 14.68 -20.60
C ALA A 696 7.66 15.48 -19.67
N ARG A 697 7.98 15.54 -18.37
CA ARG A 697 7.21 16.31 -17.39
C ARG A 697 7.41 17.81 -17.58
N ALA A 698 6.33 18.57 -17.65
CA ALA A 698 6.37 20.02 -17.88
C ALA A 698 5.35 20.77 -17.03
N LEU A 699 5.62 22.07 -16.81
CA LEU A 699 4.65 22.99 -16.22
C LEU A 699 3.46 23.22 -17.17
N ALA A 700 2.25 23.28 -16.64
CA ALA A 700 1.04 23.58 -17.37
C ALA A 700 0.09 24.46 -16.55
N ILE A 701 -0.82 25.14 -17.23
CA ILE A 701 -1.99 25.79 -16.61
C ILE A 701 -3.24 25.04 -17.04
N ALA A 702 -4.13 24.79 -16.08
CA ALA A 702 -5.42 24.14 -16.29
C ALA A 702 -6.57 25.00 -15.80
N SER A 703 -7.71 24.92 -16.50
CA SER A 703 -8.96 25.53 -16.07
C SER A 703 -9.66 24.60 -15.07
N VAL A 704 -9.93 25.10 -13.87
CA VAL A 704 -10.66 24.39 -12.81
C VAL A 704 -12.12 24.15 -13.23
N LYS A 705 -12.73 25.08 -13.99
CA LYS A 705 -14.10 24.99 -14.46
C LYS A 705 -14.27 23.98 -15.59
N GLU A 706 -13.30 23.93 -16.51
CA GLU A 706 -13.39 23.09 -17.70
C GLU A 706 -12.74 21.71 -17.52
N GLY A 707 -11.98 21.51 -16.43
CA GLY A 707 -11.29 20.25 -16.14
C GLY A 707 -10.26 19.85 -17.20
N ARG A 708 -9.65 20.83 -17.89
CA ARG A 708 -8.69 20.58 -18.96
C ARG A 708 -7.48 21.51 -18.91
N ILE A 709 -6.36 21.06 -19.49
CA ILE A 709 -5.15 21.86 -19.68
C ILE A 709 -5.46 22.92 -20.76
N ILE A 710 -5.18 24.18 -20.41
CA ILE A 710 -5.33 25.32 -21.33
C ILE A 710 -3.99 25.78 -21.92
N ARG A 711 -2.87 25.45 -21.22
CA ARG A 711 -1.53 25.78 -21.71
C ARG A 711 -0.48 24.85 -21.14
N ARG A 712 0.55 24.52 -21.94
CA ARG A 712 1.80 23.88 -21.53
C ARG A 712 2.99 24.80 -21.79
N PHE A 713 4.01 24.67 -20.95
CA PHE A 713 5.24 25.45 -21.07
C PHE A 713 6.40 24.54 -21.50
N GLU A 714 6.57 24.35 -22.79
CA GLU A 714 7.62 23.48 -23.37
C GLU A 714 9.03 23.86 -22.87
N ALA A 715 9.30 25.17 -22.62
CA ALA A 715 10.56 25.63 -22.05
C ALA A 715 10.89 25.05 -20.64
N THR A 716 9.94 24.37 -20.02
CA THR A 716 10.09 23.73 -18.70
C THR A 716 10.12 22.20 -18.77
N GLU A 717 10.02 21.62 -19.98
CA GLU A 717 10.04 20.18 -20.16
C GLU A 717 11.36 19.56 -19.65
N GLY A 718 11.24 18.48 -18.91
CA GLY A 718 12.37 17.78 -18.29
C GLY A 718 13.09 18.52 -17.17
N LYS A 719 12.60 19.71 -16.76
CA LYS A 719 13.16 20.43 -15.61
C LYS A 719 12.59 19.92 -14.31
N ASP A 720 13.46 19.75 -13.33
CA ASP A 720 13.04 19.51 -11.95
C ASP A 720 12.59 20.84 -11.34
N ILE A 721 11.29 21.00 -11.12
CA ILE A 721 10.67 22.18 -10.51
C ILE A 721 10.30 21.86 -9.07
N ALA A 722 11.02 22.49 -8.14
CA ALA A 722 10.86 22.24 -6.70
C ALA A 722 9.77 23.09 -6.05
N ALA A 723 9.57 24.33 -6.53
CA ALA A 723 8.54 25.25 -6.00
C ALA A 723 7.88 26.04 -7.14
N LEU A 724 6.64 26.44 -6.95
CA LEU A 724 5.83 27.16 -7.95
C LEU A 724 4.92 28.18 -7.25
N ALA A 725 4.93 29.41 -7.74
CA ALA A 725 4.06 30.48 -7.27
C ALA A 725 3.53 31.30 -8.45
N ALA A 726 2.42 32.01 -8.25
CA ALA A 726 1.87 32.95 -9.23
C ALA A 726 1.89 34.38 -8.67
N SER A 727 2.05 35.36 -9.54
CA SER A 727 1.85 36.76 -9.16
C SER A 727 0.38 37.00 -8.76
N PRO A 728 0.09 37.97 -7.87
CA PRO A 728 -1.28 38.24 -7.42
C PRO A 728 -2.26 38.60 -8.54
N ASP A 729 -1.76 39.22 -9.62
CA ASP A 729 -2.52 39.52 -10.83
C ASP A 729 -2.69 38.33 -11.80
N GLY A 730 -1.98 37.21 -11.53
CA GLY A 730 -2.01 36.02 -12.38
C GLY A 730 -1.23 36.12 -13.71
N GLU A 731 -0.53 37.24 -13.97
CA GLU A 731 0.17 37.49 -15.24
C GLU A 731 1.53 36.77 -15.32
N SER A 732 2.12 36.41 -14.18
CA SER A 732 3.42 35.75 -14.10
C SER A 732 3.42 34.54 -13.20
N LEU A 733 4.19 33.50 -13.60
CA LEU A 733 4.52 32.36 -12.76
C LEU A 733 5.99 32.46 -12.35
N TYR A 734 6.27 32.13 -11.12
CA TYR A 734 7.61 31.99 -10.57
C TYR A 734 7.85 30.55 -10.20
N TYR A 735 9.03 30.02 -10.51
CA TYR A 735 9.37 28.64 -10.17
C TYR A 735 10.84 28.49 -9.80
N VAL A 736 11.14 27.50 -8.97
CA VAL A 736 12.49 27.12 -8.58
C VAL A 736 12.89 25.86 -9.35
N SER A 737 14.06 25.94 -9.99
CA SER A 737 14.67 24.79 -10.66
C SER A 737 16.19 24.86 -10.52
N SER A 738 16.80 23.78 -10.02
CA SER A 738 18.25 23.66 -9.82
C SER A 738 18.86 24.86 -9.05
N GLY A 739 18.28 25.18 -7.87
CA GLY A 739 18.77 26.26 -7.00
C GLY A 739 18.63 27.67 -7.59
N THR A 740 17.74 27.85 -8.55
CA THR A 740 17.52 29.15 -9.22
C THR A 740 16.03 29.45 -9.32
N VAL A 741 15.68 30.69 -8.98
CA VAL A 741 14.33 31.24 -9.15
C VAL A 741 14.18 31.80 -10.55
N TRP A 742 13.13 31.38 -11.24
CA TRP A 742 12.78 31.81 -12.60
C TRP A 742 11.42 32.48 -12.64
N SER A 743 11.20 33.37 -13.59
CA SER A 743 9.87 33.87 -13.96
C SER A 743 9.52 33.49 -15.39
N ILE A 744 8.24 33.23 -15.64
CA ILE A 744 7.69 33.04 -16.98
C ILE A 744 6.28 33.68 -17.04
N PRO A 745 5.93 34.42 -18.11
CA PRO A 745 4.57 34.95 -18.26
C PRO A 745 3.55 33.82 -18.30
N SER A 746 2.41 33.97 -17.59
CA SER A 746 1.34 32.96 -17.56
C SER A 746 0.73 32.72 -18.96
N LYS A 747 0.83 33.69 -19.84
CA LYS A 747 0.43 33.61 -21.27
C LYS A 747 1.44 32.88 -22.17
N GLY A 748 2.56 32.43 -21.62
CA GLY A 748 3.66 31.79 -22.34
C GLY A 748 4.76 32.77 -22.68
N GLY A 749 5.95 32.27 -23.01
CA GLY A 749 7.12 33.05 -23.32
C GLY A 749 8.43 32.40 -22.85
N THR A 750 9.53 33.13 -22.91
CA THR A 750 10.85 32.67 -22.51
C THR A 750 11.04 32.85 -20.99
N PRO A 751 11.49 31.83 -20.26
CA PRO A 751 11.81 31.96 -18.83
C PRO A 751 12.93 32.96 -18.61
N ARG A 752 12.81 33.81 -17.59
CA ARG A 752 13.83 34.78 -17.17
C ARG A 752 14.35 34.39 -15.78
N LYS A 753 15.65 34.32 -15.62
CA LYS A 753 16.30 34.13 -14.31
C LYS A 753 16.09 35.37 -13.43
N ILE A 754 15.74 35.19 -12.17
CA ILE A 754 15.59 36.24 -11.17
C ILE A 754 16.80 36.23 -10.22
N CYS A 755 17.02 35.16 -9.46
CA CYS A 755 18.08 35.04 -8.47
C CYS A 755 18.40 33.57 -8.17
N ALA A 756 19.40 33.31 -7.33
CA ALA A 756 19.59 32.03 -6.67
C ALA A 756 18.51 31.86 -5.59
N GLY A 757 18.07 30.62 -5.38
CA GLY A 757 17.06 30.29 -4.34
C GLY A 757 16.60 28.85 -4.40
N ASP A 758 16.32 28.27 -3.22
CA ASP A 758 15.87 26.89 -3.05
C ASP A 758 14.37 26.78 -2.80
N GLY A 759 13.73 27.87 -2.37
CA GLY A 759 12.30 28.03 -2.20
C GLY A 759 11.90 29.49 -2.29
N MET A 760 10.60 29.77 -2.37
CA MET A 760 10.10 31.14 -2.48
C MET A 760 8.64 31.31 -2.06
N ALA A 761 8.29 32.51 -1.61
CA ALA A 761 6.92 33.01 -1.46
C ALA A 761 6.76 34.32 -2.22
N VAL A 762 5.54 34.61 -2.69
CA VAL A 762 5.21 35.89 -3.33
C VAL A 762 4.59 36.81 -2.30
N ASP A 763 5.07 38.04 -2.21
CA ASP A 763 4.38 39.09 -1.45
C ASP A 763 3.00 39.36 -2.07
N PRO A 764 1.90 39.35 -1.27
CA PRO A 764 0.55 39.59 -1.78
C PRO A 764 0.37 40.91 -2.52
N ASN A 765 1.23 41.91 -2.26
CA ASN A 765 1.26 43.17 -3.01
C ASN A 765 1.97 43.08 -4.36
N GLY A 766 2.57 41.93 -4.70
CA GLY A 766 3.28 41.70 -5.97
C GLY A 766 4.57 42.51 -6.14
N ARG A 767 5.15 43.04 -5.06
CA ARG A 767 6.35 43.86 -5.12
C ARG A 767 7.64 43.05 -4.99
N ASP A 768 7.64 42.06 -4.14
CA ASP A 768 8.78 41.29 -3.72
C ASP A 768 8.55 39.78 -3.78
N LEU A 769 9.63 39.03 -3.93
CA LEU A 769 9.69 37.64 -3.56
C LEU A 769 10.45 37.51 -2.23
N ILE A 770 9.96 36.62 -1.36
CA ILE A 770 10.70 36.12 -0.21
C ILE A 770 11.34 34.81 -0.63
N VAL A 771 12.67 34.75 -0.67
CA VAL A 771 13.42 33.60 -1.21
C VAL A 771 14.28 33.02 -0.09
N ASN A 772 14.28 31.70 0.07
CA ASN A 772 15.23 31.05 0.96
C ASN A 772 16.44 30.50 0.18
N LEU A 773 17.58 30.57 0.84
CA LEU A 773 18.84 29.95 0.44
C LEU A 773 19.27 28.98 1.54
N ASN A 774 19.38 27.70 1.20
CA ASN A 774 19.84 26.66 2.11
C ASN A 774 21.36 26.60 2.09
N GLU A 775 22.00 27.19 3.09
CA GLU A 775 23.45 27.16 3.28
C GLU A 775 23.85 26.03 4.23
N GLN A 776 25.14 25.76 4.41
CA GLN A 776 25.63 24.58 5.13
C GLN A 776 25.14 24.49 6.58
N GLU A 777 25.07 25.62 7.27
CA GLU A 777 24.79 25.67 8.71
C GLU A 777 23.44 26.34 9.03
N HIS A 778 22.86 27.07 8.08
CA HIS A 778 21.63 27.83 8.30
C HIS A 778 20.88 28.13 7.00
N VAL A 779 19.63 28.48 7.14
CA VAL A 779 18.78 28.97 6.04
C VAL A 779 18.71 30.49 6.09
N ARG A 780 19.04 31.15 4.99
CA ARG A 780 18.91 32.59 4.84
C ARG A 780 17.62 32.94 4.10
N LEU A 781 16.97 33.99 4.54
CA LEU A 781 15.83 34.57 3.85
C LEU A 781 16.21 35.89 3.19
N LEU A 782 15.83 36.04 1.93
CA LEU A 782 16.09 37.24 1.11
C LEU A 782 14.76 37.86 0.65
N ARG A 783 14.66 39.16 0.73
CA ARG A 783 13.65 39.96 0.04
C ARG A 783 14.20 40.37 -1.31
N VAL A 784 13.55 39.97 -2.40
CA VAL A 784 14.01 40.21 -3.79
C VAL A 784 12.98 41.05 -4.50
N PRO A 785 13.27 42.36 -4.76
CA PRO A 785 12.35 43.25 -5.45
C PRO A 785 12.10 42.82 -6.90
N LEU A 786 10.85 42.67 -7.30
CA LEU A 786 10.47 42.29 -8.68
C LEU A 786 10.65 43.42 -9.68
N SER A 787 10.65 44.66 -9.20
CA SER A 787 10.97 45.84 -10.01
C SER A 787 12.46 45.97 -10.37
N GLY A 788 13.31 45.10 -9.82
CA GLY A 788 14.76 45.18 -9.87
C GLY A 788 15.32 45.99 -8.69
N GLY A 789 16.59 45.77 -8.39
CA GLY A 789 17.27 46.42 -7.27
C GLY A 789 18.06 45.42 -6.41
N PRO A 790 18.73 45.89 -5.35
CA PRO A 790 19.53 45.04 -4.48
C PRO A 790 18.61 44.12 -3.66
N GLN A 791 19.04 42.89 -3.53
CA GLN A 791 18.40 41.92 -2.58
C GLN A 791 18.73 42.36 -1.16
N GLN A 792 17.77 42.18 -0.25
CA GLN A 792 17.90 42.50 1.16
C GLN A 792 17.73 41.23 2.00
N GLU A 793 18.66 40.98 2.91
CA GLU A 793 18.55 39.87 3.85
C GLU A 793 17.53 40.18 4.95
N ILE A 794 16.67 39.23 5.25
CA ILE A 794 15.74 39.28 6.37
C ILE A 794 16.40 38.56 7.55
N LEU A 795 16.88 39.34 8.51
CA LEU A 795 17.53 38.78 9.72
C LEU A 795 16.49 38.19 10.64
N VAL A 796 16.44 36.85 10.73
CA VAL A 796 15.54 36.14 11.62
C VAL A 796 16.11 36.18 13.06
N ARG A 797 15.31 36.71 13.98
CA ARG A 797 15.65 36.83 15.43
C ARG A 797 14.98 35.68 16.17
N SER A 798 15.69 34.56 16.30
CA SER A 798 15.18 33.37 16.96
C SER A 798 16.31 32.48 17.43
N ASP A 799 16.09 31.77 18.53
CA ASP A 799 16.90 30.66 19.01
C ASP A 799 16.55 29.32 18.32
N VAL A 800 15.45 29.28 17.56
CA VAL A 800 15.02 28.10 16.81
C VAL A 800 15.40 28.27 15.34
N PRO A 801 16.14 27.33 14.74
CA PRO A 801 16.51 27.42 13.34
C PRO A 801 15.30 27.22 12.43
N LEU A 802 15.38 27.82 11.23
CA LEU A 802 14.41 27.55 10.17
C LEU A 802 14.61 26.12 9.64
N GLY A 803 13.54 25.50 9.18
CA GLY A 803 13.59 24.23 8.46
C GLY A 803 14.15 24.38 7.05
N PRO A 804 14.39 23.28 6.34
CA PRO A 804 15.00 23.31 5.00
C PRO A 804 14.08 23.89 3.93
N TYR A 805 12.76 23.93 4.16
CA TYR A 805 11.77 24.50 3.24
C TYR A 805 10.89 25.54 3.95
N PRO A 806 11.50 26.63 4.46
CA PRO A 806 10.87 27.50 5.44
C PRO A 806 9.67 28.26 4.88
N VAL A 807 9.61 28.52 3.58
CA VAL A 807 8.55 29.32 2.96
C VAL A 807 7.85 28.59 1.82
N GLY A 808 6.55 28.43 1.92
CA GLY A 808 5.68 27.99 0.84
C GLY A 808 5.24 29.15 -0.07
N PRO A 809 4.68 28.89 -1.26
CA PRO A 809 4.32 29.91 -2.26
C PRO A 809 3.36 31.02 -1.76
N SER A 810 2.45 30.68 -0.85
CA SER A 810 1.47 31.58 -0.24
C SER A 810 1.75 31.83 1.25
N ALA A 811 3.00 31.71 1.68
CA ALA A 811 3.38 31.85 3.08
C ALA A 811 3.27 33.29 3.62
N VAL A 812 3.26 34.31 2.77
CA VAL A 812 3.21 35.73 3.18
C VAL A 812 1.77 36.25 3.14
N ASN A 813 1.33 36.94 4.20
CA ASN A 813 0.03 37.62 4.25
C ASN A 813 0.13 39.11 3.96
N THR A 814 -1.00 39.77 3.86
CA THR A 814 -1.10 41.22 3.62
C THR A 814 -0.50 42.08 4.72
N ASP A 815 -0.34 41.56 5.93
CA ASP A 815 0.25 42.27 7.07
C ASP A 815 1.79 42.15 7.11
N GLY A 816 2.40 41.53 6.10
CA GLY A 816 3.85 41.35 6.03
C GLY A 816 4.36 40.26 6.98
N LYS A 817 3.50 39.32 7.37
CA LYS A 817 3.88 38.17 8.18
C LYS A 817 3.98 36.94 7.33
N ALA A 818 5.02 36.15 7.53
CA ALA A 818 5.22 34.88 6.86
C ALA A 818 4.97 33.71 7.84
N VAL A 819 4.23 32.71 7.43
CA VAL A 819 4.23 31.41 8.11
C VAL A 819 5.45 30.63 7.63
N VAL A 820 6.27 30.16 8.56
CA VAL A 820 7.55 29.51 8.25
C VAL A 820 7.67 28.18 8.98
N GLU A 821 8.35 27.23 8.33
CA GLU A 821 8.76 25.97 8.93
C GLU A 821 10.00 26.19 9.80
N THR A 822 10.04 25.54 10.94
CA THR A 822 11.17 25.55 11.88
C THR A 822 11.59 24.13 12.24
N ALA A 823 12.88 23.95 12.53
CA ALA A 823 13.48 22.70 12.95
C ALA A 823 13.94 22.79 14.42
N PRO A 824 13.00 22.68 15.40
CA PRO A 824 13.36 22.82 16.80
C PRO A 824 14.15 21.60 17.30
N LEU A 825 15.03 21.81 18.27
CA LEU A 825 15.87 20.77 18.86
C LEU A 825 15.08 19.76 19.68
N ASP A 826 13.98 20.21 20.24
CA ASP A 826 13.11 19.46 21.15
C ASP A 826 11.98 18.71 20.44
N SER A 827 12.06 18.59 19.08
CA SER A 827 11.10 17.82 18.29
C SER A 827 11.78 17.12 17.12
N TRP A 828 11.38 15.90 16.85
CA TRP A 828 11.66 15.19 15.61
C TRP A 828 11.00 15.84 14.39
N PHE A 829 9.80 16.40 14.62
CA PHE A 829 8.98 16.95 13.57
C PHE A 829 9.29 18.42 13.32
N PHE A 830 9.20 18.85 12.08
CA PHE A 830 9.16 20.26 11.75
C PHE A 830 7.95 20.93 12.38
N ARG A 831 8.13 22.16 12.84
CA ARG A 831 7.10 22.95 13.52
C ARG A 831 6.91 24.30 12.85
N LEU A 832 5.71 24.88 13.04
CA LEU A 832 5.37 26.18 12.45
C LEU A 832 5.62 27.35 13.38
N ALA A 833 6.01 28.44 12.74
CA ALA A 833 6.09 29.75 13.40
C ALA A 833 5.58 30.85 12.46
N VAL A 834 5.23 31.99 13.03
CA VAL A 834 4.95 33.24 12.31
C VAL A 834 6.16 34.14 12.44
N LEU A 835 6.71 34.53 11.28
CA LEU A 835 7.82 35.47 11.15
C LEU A 835 7.29 36.83 10.70
N ASP A 836 7.59 37.88 11.45
CA ASP A 836 7.36 39.25 11.02
C ASP A 836 8.52 39.67 10.09
N LEU A 837 8.20 39.90 8.82
CA LEU A 837 9.21 40.18 7.80
C LEU A 837 9.87 41.58 7.92
N ALA A 838 9.30 42.49 8.74
CA ALA A 838 9.83 43.82 8.98
C ALA A 838 10.79 43.83 10.18
N THR A 839 10.45 43.12 11.25
CA THR A 839 11.22 43.10 12.50
C THR A 839 12.20 41.92 12.60
N GLY A 840 11.92 40.83 11.85
CA GLY A 840 12.62 39.56 11.97
C GLY A 840 12.22 38.74 13.20
N GLU A 841 11.20 39.15 13.95
CA GLU A 841 10.72 38.43 15.13
C GLU A 841 10.00 37.15 14.71
N LEU A 842 10.35 36.03 15.32
CA LEU A 842 9.76 34.73 15.06
C LEU A 842 8.98 34.25 16.29
N ARG A 843 7.71 33.90 16.12
CA ARG A 843 6.82 33.38 17.15
C ARG A 843 6.34 31.98 16.81
N ARG A 844 6.72 30.97 17.59
CA ARG A 844 6.26 29.57 17.44
C ARG A 844 4.73 29.50 17.59
N ILE A 845 4.11 28.66 16.81
CA ILE A 845 2.67 28.32 16.89
C ILE A 845 2.53 27.06 17.74
N PRO A 846 1.91 27.13 18.93
CA PRO A 846 1.71 25.96 19.78
C PRO A 846 0.52 25.14 19.24
N PHE A 847 0.77 23.91 18.79
CA PHE A 847 -0.28 22.98 18.38
C PHE A 847 0.16 21.54 18.69
N ASN A 848 -0.83 20.66 18.88
CA ASN A 848 -0.61 19.26 19.14
C ASN A 848 -0.87 18.44 17.87
N TYR A 849 0.22 17.91 17.27
CA TYR A 849 0.14 17.09 16.06
C TYR A 849 1.42 16.22 15.94
N SER A 850 1.23 14.91 15.82
CA SER A 850 2.35 13.95 15.71
C SER A 850 2.67 13.66 14.24
N GLY A 851 3.40 14.57 13.60
CA GLY A 851 3.80 14.47 12.20
C GLY A 851 4.56 15.71 11.75
N ASP A 852 5.19 15.58 10.58
CA ASP A 852 5.81 16.71 9.90
C ASP A 852 4.73 17.63 9.34
N ILE A 853 4.98 18.94 9.42
CA ILE A 853 4.17 19.93 8.72
C ILE A 853 5.07 20.61 7.71
N GLU A 854 4.78 20.35 6.46
CA GLU A 854 5.51 20.89 5.32
C GLU A 854 4.64 21.96 4.65
N LEU A 855 5.21 22.71 3.74
CA LEU A 855 4.61 23.72 2.87
C LEU A 855 3.29 24.32 3.37
N THR A 856 3.39 25.53 3.84
CA THR A 856 2.31 26.27 4.44
C THR A 856 1.95 27.51 3.63
N GLY A 857 0.72 27.94 3.79
CA GLY A 857 0.21 29.18 3.24
C GLY A 857 -0.92 29.77 4.06
N TRP A 858 -1.22 31.04 3.86
CA TRP A 858 -2.37 31.69 4.45
C TRP A 858 -3.64 31.36 3.65
N ALA A 859 -4.67 30.90 4.32
CA ALA A 859 -6.01 30.76 3.78
C ALA A 859 -6.69 32.13 3.63
N SER A 860 -7.76 32.18 2.84
CA SER A 860 -8.54 33.39 2.62
C SER A 860 -9.22 33.94 3.89
N ASP A 861 -9.45 33.09 4.89
CA ASP A 861 -10.05 33.43 6.19
C ASP A 861 -9.02 33.86 7.26
N GLY A 862 -7.74 33.99 6.90
CA GLY A 862 -6.66 34.38 7.81
C GLY A 862 -6.13 33.24 8.69
N ARG A 863 -6.61 32.00 8.50
CA ARG A 863 -6.03 30.78 9.07
C ARG A 863 -4.86 30.28 8.22
N ILE A 864 -4.13 29.32 8.71
CA ILE A 864 -3.02 28.69 8.00
C ILE A 864 -3.50 27.38 7.39
N LEU A 865 -3.23 27.19 6.11
CA LEU A 865 -3.31 25.90 5.44
C LEU A 865 -1.94 25.26 5.41
N ALA A 866 -1.87 23.99 5.70
CA ALA A 866 -0.63 23.24 5.72
C ALA A 866 -0.80 21.85 5.08
N THR A 867 0.22 21.38 4.40
CA THR A 867 0.38 19.98 4.08
C THR A 867 1.08 19.31 5.26
N ALA A 868 0.53 18.21 5.75
CA ALA A 868 1.03 17.52 6.91
C ALA A 868 1.18 16.01 6.62
N ILE A 869 2.15 15.40 7.27
CA ILE A 869 2.46 13.98 7.13
C ILE A 869 2.47 13.38 8.54
N PRO A 870 1.29 12.91 9.05
CA PRO A 870 1.26 12.21 10.31
C PRO A 870 2.09 10.93 10.20
N MET A 871 2.76 10.58 11.29
CA MET A 871 3.61 9.40 11.33
C MET A 871 2.99 8.37 12.27
N ARG A 872 2.81 7.16 11.76
CA ARG A 872 2.49 5.96 12.53
C ARG A 872 3.54 4.91 12.18
N ALA A 873 4.15 4.32 13.18
CA ALA A 873 5.20 3.35 12.95
C ALA A 873 5.12 2.25 14.01
N HIS A 874 5.11 1.02 13.57
CA HIS A 874 5.02 -0.14 14.45
C HIS A 874 6.07 -1.17 14.08
N ILE A 875 6.61 -1.85 15.08
CA ILE A 875 7.57 -2.92 14.89
C ILE A 875 6.84 -4.26 14.90
N TRP A 876 7.05 -5.03 13.85
CA TRP A 876 6.54 -6.38 13.66
C TRP A 876 7.68 -7.39 13.78
N ARG A 877 7.39 -8.52 14.43
CA ARG A 877 8.25 -9.70 14.40
C ARG A 877 7.64 -10.73 13.46
N PHE A 878 8.33 -11.08 12.40
CA PHE A 878 7.95 -12.13 11.47
C PHE A 878 8.74 -13.39 11.77
N ARG A 879 8.07 -14.51 12.02
CA ARG A 879 8.66 -15.83 12.26
C ARG A 879 8.40 -16.74 11.08
N PRO A 880 9.34 -17.64 10.71
CA PRO A 880 9.02 -18.71 9.77
C PRO A 880 7.85 -19.52 10.33
N ALA A 881 6.78 -19.67 9.54
CA ALA A 881 5.68 -20.54 9.92
C ALA A 881 6.16 -22.00 9.86
N PRO A 882 5.77 -22.86 10.82
CA PRO A 882 6.16 -24.26 10.90
C PRO A 882 5.71 -25.08 9.67
#